data_0c25a1b5900aea343e847bd07bafc5db
#
_entry.id   0c25a1b5900aea343e847bd07bafc5db
#
_cell.length_a   1.000
_cell.length_b   1.000
_cell.length_c   1.000
_cell.angle_alpha   90.00
_cell.angle_beta   90.00
_cell.angle_gamma   90.00
#
_symmetry.space_group_name_H-M   'P 1'
#
loop_
_entity.id
_entity.type
_entity.pdbx_description
1 polymer ?
#
loop_
_entity_poly.entity_id
_entity_poly.type
_entity_poly.pdbx_seq_one_letter_code
_entity_poly.pdbx_strand_id
1 'polypeptide(L)'
;MVERNGGENNTTLIVRSGRDAALADALERLAPGRRPELADSPDLRVTALRRLPPVSARCAPFPEALDRRLRDALGARGISQLYTHQAESITHALAGRNVVVITPTASGKTLCYNAPVLNAVLEDPSSRALYLFPTKALAQDQLAELHAICEVLAVNGDKVGVFTYDGDTPQDARRTIRARAHLVLSNPDMLHSGILPHHPRWAKLFENLRYIVIDELHAYRGVFGSHLCNVLRRIRRICRHYGSNPVFICSSATIANPRELAERLTEQPFELVDQSGAPRGEKYFAFVNPPVVNHQLGIRRSYLAETRRVAAEFLKRNLQLIVFAQSRLTTEILTTYLKDDFETLGGRAERSDGSAVASEATIRGYRGGYLPNRRREIEKGLRDGVVRAVVSTNALELGVDIGALDVAVLAGYPGTIAATWQRAGRAGRRASRSAAVLVASSAPLDQFIIRNPSYFFDASPERALIDPDNLHILVDHIKCAAFELPFSTLERFGKHDLQEVLGVLAEQGLVHRMLSSLGTQTPESKPGDGESSSSDGEATRDSEDDAQWAWTSESYPADAVSLRSISSDNFVVVDTTRETRIIGETDFTSGPATLHPKAIYMIEGRLYQVDRLDFEGRKAFVREVDCDYYTDAITYTRVTILDTFEETSFAPRAHGEVHVVSRVVGFKKIKFYTNENVGSGELDLPEHQMHTTSYWLTIPVTTMASLPYAADDRRDGVVGLAYALRQIAQLLLMCDRHDIGISIDTGEQLDPSSRRLEIGPDKSPRLFIYDNYPGGIGFSEPLFRLHRELLAETRRLIAGCECESGCPGCVGPVGDTGPLAKVAALRILDLLLTDASAESRHLSEVRSA
;
A
#
# COMPACT_ATOMS: atom_id res chain seq x y z
N MET A 1 -21.29 -31.13 -43.22
CA MET A 1 -20.73 -30.52 -44.43
C MET A 1 -20.82 -29.02 -44.29
N VAL A 2 -19.74 -28.35 -44.58
CA VAL A 2 -19.47 -26.92 -44.77
C VAL A 2 -19.05 -26.18 -43.53
N GLU A 3 -17.74 -26.11 -43.36
CA GLU A 3 -16.84 -24.95 -43.29
C GLU A 3 -17.47 -23.60 -42.91
N ARG A 4 -17.29 -23.21 -41.64
CA ARG A 4 -17.22 -21.81 -41.14
C ARG A 4 -16.27 -21.73 -39.96
N ASN A 5 -14.98 -21.63 -40.21
CA ASN A 5 -14.00 -21.30 -39.17
C ASN A 5 -12.70 -20.67 -39.75
N GLY A 6 -12.81 -19.91 -40.86
CA GLY A 6 -11.65 -19.25 -41.48
C GLY A 6 -11.54 -17.74 -41.26
N GLY A 7 -12.60 -17.05 -40.80
CA GLY A 7 -12.64 -15.59 -40.78
C GLY A 7 -12.15 -14.91 -39.47
N GLU A 8 -12.44 -15.47 -38.34
CA GLU A 8 -12.12 -14.82 -37.06
C GLU A 8 -10.62 -14.88 -36.68
N ASN A 9 -9.95 -15.98 -37.03
CA ASN A 9 -8.52 -16.14 -36.75
C ASN A 9 -7.64 -15.21 -37.60
N ASN A 10 -8.01 -14.92 -38.83
CA ASN A 10 -7.21 -14.08 -39.73
C ASN A 10 -7.35 -12.58 -39.35
N THR A 11 -8.54 -12.12 -39.01
CA THR A 11 -8.76 -10.73 -38.55
C THR A 11 -8.05 -10.45 -37.23
N THR A 12 -8.05 -11.39 -36.29
CA THR A 12 -7.35 -11.28 -35.01
C THR A 12 -5.83 -11.29 -35.19
N LEU A 13 -5.29 -12.06 -36.13
CA LEU A 13 -3.85 -12.06 -36.45
C LEU A 13 -3.41 -10.78 -37.15
N ILE A 14 -4.20 -10.23 -38.07
CA ILE A 14 -3.89 -8.98 -38.76
C ILE A 14 -3.95 -7.77 -37.77
N VAL A 15 -4.93 -7.73 -36.89
CA VAL A 15 -5.04 -6.67 -35.85
C VAL A 15 -3.89 -6.77 -34.86
N ARG A 16 -3.44 -7.98 -34.50
CA ARG A 16 -2.26 -8.19 -33.63
C ARG A 16 -0.97 -7.72 -34.30
N SER A 17 -0.77 -8.04 -35.58
CA SER A 17 0.42 -7.60 -36.31
C SER A 17 0.49 -6.06 -36.44
N GLY A 18 -0.65 -5.40 -36.63
CA GLY A 18 -0.71 -3.92 -36.71
C GLY A 18 -0.37 -3.24 -35.39
N ARG A 19 -0.87 -3.74 -34.24
CA ARG A 19 -0.54 -3.21 -32.93
C ARG A 19 0.91 -3.45 -32.54
N ASP A 20 1.46 -4.62 -32.83
CA ASP A 20 2.86 -4.96 -32.57
C ASP A 20 3.80 -4.06 -33.38
N ALA A 21 3.46 -3.75 -34.65
CA ALA A 21 4.20 -2.81 -35.49
C ALA A 21 4.10 -1.37 -34.95
N ALA A 22 2.91 -0.93 -34.52
CA ALA A 22 2.71 0.38 -33.90
C ALA A 22 3.52 0.55 -32.60
N LEU A 23 3.58 -0.50 -31.76
CA LEU A 23 4.38 -0.50 -30.54
C LEU A 23 5.88 -0.44 -30.85
N ALA A 24 6.36 -1.21 -31.83
CA ALA A 24 7.75 -1.19 -32.25
C ALA A 24 8.17 0.18 -32.81
N ASP A 25 7.33 0.80 -33.65
CA ASP A 25 7.58 2.14 -34.18
C ASP A 25 7.57 3.22 -33.07
N ALA A 26 6.67 3.08 -32.06
CA ALA A 26 6.66 3.99 -30.91
C ALA A 26 7.95 3.87 -30.08
N LEU A 27 8.42 2.65 -29.84
CA LEU A 27 9.66 2.39 -29.09
C LEU A 27 10.90 2.89 -29.84
N GLU A 28 10.96 2.71 -31.18
CA GLU A 28 12.06 3.24 -31.98
C GLU A 28 12.12 4.76 -31.94
N ARG A 29 10.99 5.46 -31.96
CA ARG A 29 10.96 6.93 -31.83
C ARG A 29 11.27 7.41 -30.41
N LEU A 30 10.91 6.61 -29.40
CA LEU A 30 11.26 6.92 -28.01
C LEU A 30 12.77 6.82 -27.79
N ALA A 31 13.40 5.79 -28.37
CA ALA A 31 14.81 5.43 -28.19
C ALA A 31 15.47 5.10 -29.54
N PRO A 32 15.71 6.10 -30.43
CA PRO A 32 16.26 5.87 -31.76
C PRO A 32 17.60 5.12 -31.73
N GLY A 33 17.69 4.02 -32.50
CA GLY A 33 18.88 3.18 -32.58
C GLY A 33 19.25 2.42 -31.30
N ARG A 34 18.46 2.50 -30.24
CA ARG A 34 18.69 1.76 -29.02
C ARG A 34 18.08 0.38 -29.08
N ARG A 35 18.93 -0.65 -28.92
CA ARG A 35 18.51 -2.05 -28.87
C ARG A 35 18.53 -2.57 -27.44
N PRO A 36 17.64 -3.53 -27.08
CA PRO A 36 17.59 -4.11 -25.74
C PRO A 36 18.89 -4.77 -25.28
N GLU A 37 19.74 -5.17 -26.22
CA GLU A 37 21.02 -5.84 -25.98
C GLU A 37 22.16 -4.85 -25.70
N LEU A 38 21.95 -3.54 -25.93
CA LEU A 38 22.97 -2.53 -25.63
C LEU A 38 23.10 -2.30 -24.14
N ALA A 39 24.33 -2.11 -23.69
CA ALA A 39 24.65 -1.77 -22.33
C ALA A 39 23.91 -0.51 -21.85
N ASP A 40 23.56 -0.46 -20.58
CA ASP A 40 22.96 0.70 -19.97
C ASP A 40 23.87 1.94 -20.09
N SER A 41 23.28 3.10 -20.29
CA SER A 41 24.03 4.36 -20.41
C SER A 41 23.28 5.47 -19.68
N PRO A 42 23.79 5.94 -18.55
CA PRO A 42 23.17 6.99 -17.75
C PRO A 42 23.11 8.36 -18.46
N ASP A 43 23.97 8.57 -19.46
CA ASP A 43 24.08 9.85 -20.20
C ASP A 43 23.03 10.00 -21.29
N LEU A 44 22.37 8.91 -21.68
CA LEU A 44 21.34 8.94 -22.71
C LEU A 44 19.97 9.25 -22.10
N ARG A 45 19.08 9.85 -22.90
CA ARG A 45 17.68 10.08 -22.49
C ARG A 45 16.95 8.80 -22.12
N VAL A 46 17.18 7.72 -22.86
CA VAL A 46 16.75 6.35 -22.50
C VAL A 46 17.97 5.65 -21.93
N THR A 47 18.05 5.59 -20.62
CA THR A 47 19.22 5.05 -19.91
C THR A 47 19.29 3.52 -19.98
N ALA A 48 18.15 2.87 -19.97
CA ALA A 48 18.03 1.43 -20.10
C ALA A 48 16.83 1.05 -20.98
N LEU A 49 16.96 -0.02 -21.74
CA LEU A 49 15.91 -0.68 -22.47
C LEU A 49 16.09 -2.20 -22.29
N ARG A 50 15.16 -2.86 -21.64
CA ARG A 50 15.19 -4.31 -21.41
C ARG A 50 14.07 -5.00 -22.17
N ARG A 51 14.39 -6.10 -22.82
CA ARG A 51 13.44 -7.02 -23.41
C ARG A 51 13.25 -8.22 -22.51
N LEU A 52 12.04 -8.38 -22.01
CA LEU A 52 11.64 -9.58 -21.27
C LEU A 52 11.05 -10.57 -22.28
N PRO A 53 11.69 -11.72 -22.51
CA PRO A 53 11.25 -12.66 -23.52
C PRO A 53 9.89 -13.28 -23.15
N PRO A 54 9.13 -13.74 -24.13
CA PRO A 54 7.91 -14.47 -23.88
C PRO A 54 8.20 -15.79 -23.17
N VAL A 55 7.30 -16.22 -22.29
CA VAL A 55 7.38 -17.49 -21.57
C VAL A 55 6.19 -18.35 -21.96
N SER A 56 6.45 -19.58 -22.34
CA SER A 56 5.40 -20.55 -22.69
C SER A 56 4.68 -21.07 -21.45
N ALA A 57 3.41 -21.45 -21.59
CA ALA A 57 2.65 -22.10 -20.53
C ALA A 57 3.29 -23.44 -20.11
N ARG A 58 3.31 -23.69 -18.79
CA ARG A 58 3.60 -25.00 -18.21
C ARG A 58 2.33 -25.49 -17.54
N CYS A 59 1.74 -26.56 -18.11
CA CYS A 59 0.46 -27.09 -17.66
C CYS A 59 0.63 -28.40 -16.91
N ALA A 60 -0.36 -28.72 -16.07
CA ALA A 60 -0.51 -29.96 -15.34
C ALA A 60 -1.98 -30.45 -15.43
N PRO A 61 -2.25 -31.75 -15.29
CA PRO A 61 -3.62 -32.25 -15.21
C PRO A 61 -4.34 -31.73 -13.96
N PHE A 62 -5.66 -31.86 -13.95
CA PHE A 62 -6.44 -31.61 -12.74
C PHE A 62 -6.05 -32.63 -11.66
N PRO A 63 -5.89 -32.18 -10.37
CA PRO A 63 -5.75 -33.12 -9.26
C PRO A 63 -6.91 -34.12 -9.20
N GLU A 64 -6.61 -35.39 -8.89
CA GLU A 64 -7.64 -36.45 -8.81
C GLU A 64 -8.73 -36.14 -7.78
N ALA A 65 -8.36 -35.50 -6.67
CA ALA A 65 -9.25 -35.08 -5.61
C ALA A 65 -10.23 -33.96 -6.00
N LEU A 66 -10.09 -33.37 -7.18
CA LEU A 66 -11.02 -32.33 -7.63
C LEU A 66 -12.30 -32.97 -8.20
N ASP A 67 -13.48 -32.53 -7.71
CA ASP A 67 -14.79 -33.04 -8.11
C ASP A 67 -14.96 -32.99 -9.63
N ARG A 68 -15.53 -34.07 -10.19
CA ARG A 68 -15.77 -34.19 -11.63
C ARG A 68 -16.67 -33.06 -12.16
N ARG A 69 -17.72 -32.68 -11.41
CA ARG A 69 -18.63 -31.59 -11.81
C ARG A 69 -17.88 -30.28 -12.02
N LEU A 70 -16.92 -29.99 -11.13
CA LEU A 70 -16.09 -28.79 -11.24
C LEU A 70 -15.11 -28.86 -12.41
N ARG A 71 -14.48 -30.02 -12.65
CA ARG A 71 -13.62 -30.24 -13.83
C ARG A 71 -14.41 -30.06 -15.13
N ASP A 72 -15.63 -30.60 -15.22
CA ASP A 72 -16.50 -30.47 -16.37
C ASP A 72 -16.92 -29.00 -16.60
N ALA A 73 -17.24 -28.25 -15.53
CA ALA A 73 -17.58 -26.83 -15.58
C ALA A 73 -16.38 -25.96 -16.04
N LEU A 74 -15.16 -26.24 -15.57
CA LEU A 74 -13.95 -25.56 -16.01
C LEU A 74 -13.66 -25.90 -17.48
N GLY A 75 -13.84 -27.17 -17.89
CA GLY A 75 -13.73 -27.62 -19.27
C GLY A 75 -14.67 -26.87 -20.22
N ALA A 76 -15.93 -26.68 -19.82
CA ALA A 76 -16.92 -25.90 -20.59
C ALA A 76 -16.49 -24.44 -20.80
N ARG A 77 -15.65 -23.88 -19.90
CA ARG A 77 -15.05 -22.54 -20.01
C ARG A 77 -13.70 -22.55 -20.75
N GLY A 78 -13.32 -23.66 -21.37
CA GLY A 78 -12.09 -23.81 -22.15
C GLY A 78 -10.83 -24.07 -21.31
N ILE A 79 -10.99 -24.40 -20.01
CA ILE A 79 -9.88 -24.76 -19.12
C ILE A 79 -9.79 -26.30 -19.09
N SER A 80 -9.00 -26.85 -20.00
CA SER A 80 -8.79 -28.32 -20.08
C SER A 80 -7.64 -28.83 -19.23
N GLN A 81 -6.72 -27.94 -18.85
CA GLN A 81 -5.57 -28.21 -17.99
C GLN A 81 -5.33 -27.00 -17.08
N LEU A 82 -4.69 -27.23 -15.94
CA LEU A 82 -4.25 -26.17 -15.03
C LEU A 82 -2.82 -25.76 -15.35
N TYR A 83 -2.46 -24.51 -15.01
CA TYR A 83 -1.04 -24.16 -14.89
C TYR A 83 -0.42 -24.90 -13.71
N THR A 84 0.89 -25.17 -13.76
CA THR A 84 1.57 -25.95 -12.70
C THR A 84 1.34 -25.38 -11.30
N HIS A 85 1.47 -24.07 -11.11
CA HIS A 85 1.21 -23.41 -9.81
C HIS A 85 -0.25 -23.52 -9.34
N GLN A 86 -1.21 -23.56 -10.28
CA GLN A 86 -2.63 -23.76 -9.93
C GLN A 86 -2.84 -25.19 -9.42
N ALA A 87 -2.34 -26.21 -10.14
CA ALA A 87 -2.45 -27.60 -9.72
C ALA A 87 -1.80 -27.86 -8.35
N GLU A 88 -0.59 -27.31 -8.14
CA GLU A 88 0.15 -27.42 -6.88
C GLU A 88 -0.61 -26.78 -5.72
N SER A 89 -1.07 -25.52 -5.88
CA SER A 89 -1.83 -24.79 -4.86
C SER A 89 -3.13 -25.52 -4.49
N ILE A 90 -3.90 -25.97 -5.50
CA ILE A 90 -5.14 -26.71 -5.29
C ILE A 90 -4.86 -28.01 -4.52
N THR A 91 -3.81 -28.73 -4.86
CA THR A 91 -3.41 -29.98 -4.17
C THR A 91 -3.09 -29.73 -2.69
N HIS A 92 -2.35 -28.65 -2.36
CA HIS A 92 -2.08 -28.28 -0.97
C HIS A 92 -3.37 -27.95 -0.21
N ALA A 93 -4.24 -27.11 -0.78
CA ALA A 93 -5.47 -26.68 -0.14
C ALA A 93 -6.45 -27.84 0.09
N LEU A 94 -6.61 -28.77 -0.88
CA LEU A 94 -7.44 -29.97 -0.74
C LEU A 94 -6.87 -30.93 0.32
N ALA A 95 -5.56 -30.95 0.54
CA ALA A 95 -4.92 -31.71 1.61
C ALA A 95 -5.02 -31.05 3.01
N GLY A 96 -5.77 -29.94 3.15
CA GLY A 96 -5.96 -29.22 4.41
C GLY A 96 -4.74 -28.38 4.85
N ARG A 97 -3.81 -28.09 3.95
CA ARG A 97 -2.62 -27.29 4.24
C ARG A 97 -2.85 -25.83 3.82
N ASN A 98 -2.42 -24.88 4.66
CA ASN A 98 -2.43 -23.48 4.31
C ASN A 98 -1.41 -23.23 3.18
N VAL A 99 -1.79 -22.40 2.21
CA VAL A 99 -0.96 -22.15 1.03
C VAL A 99 -0.89 -20.66 0.69
N VAL A 100 0.30 -20.20 0.33
CA VAL A 100 0.52 -18.87 -0.23
C VAL A 100 1.07 -18.97 -1.64
N VAL A 101 0.35 -18.37 -2.59
CA VAL A 101 0.68 -18.38 -4.03
C VAL A 101 1.26 -17.03 -4.43
N ILE A 102 2.50 -17.04 -4.91
CA ILE A 102 3.18 -15.85 -5.39
C ILE A 102 3.53 -16.02 -6.87
N THR A 103 2.79 -15.35 -7.71
CA THR A 103 3.02 -15.36 -9.16
C THR A 103 2.71 -13.98 -9.74
N PRO A 104 3.29 -13.62 -10.90
CA PRO A 104 3.06 -12.33 -11.54
C PRO A 104 1.57 -12.00 -11.71
N THR A 105 1.26 -10.73 -11.89
CA THR A 105 -0.10 -10.27 -12.20
C THR A 105 -0.61 -10.98 -13.49
N ALA A 106 -1.91 -11.28 -13.53
CA ALA A 106 -2.57 -11.98 -14.63
C ALA A 106 -2.11 -13.44 -14.90
N SER A 107 -1.53 -14.11 -13.90
CA SER A 107 -1.16 -15.54 -13.98
C SER A 107 -2.30 -16.51 -13.69
N GLY A 108 -3.51 -16.03 -13.36
CA GLY A 108 -4.67 -16.86 -13.04
C GLY A 108 -4.69 -17.38 -11.60
N LYS A 109 -4.14 -16.61 -10.64
CA LYS A 109 -4.16 -16.93 -9.19
C LYS A 109 -5.56 -17.20 -8.64
N THR A 110 -6.56 -16.55 -9.19
CA THR A 110 -7.98 -16.70 -8.79
C THR A 110 -8.42 -18.16 -8.75
N LEU A 111 -7.99 -18.97 -9.70
CA LEU A 111 -8.36 -20.39 -9.74
C LEU A 111 -7.68 -21.20 -8.63
N CYS A 112 -6.52 -20.75 -8.11
CA CYS A 112 -5.82 -21.41 -7.00
C CYS A 112 -6.66 -21.50 -5.73
N TYR A 113 -7.55 -20.52 -5.50
CA TYR A 113 -8.42 -20.51 -4.33
C TYR A 113 -9.89 -20.82 -4.67
N ASN A 114 -10.39 -20.45 -5.87
CA ASN A 114 -11.78 -20.75 -6.22
C ASN A 114 -12.03 -22.25 -6.41
N ALA A 115 -11.07 -22.99 -6.99
CA ALA A 115 -11.26 -24.40 -7.24
C ALA A 115 -11.39 -25.22 -5.93
N PRO A 116 -10.52 -25.16 -4.93
CA PRO A 116 -10.67 -25.91 -3.70
C PRO A 116 -11.91 -25.50 -2.88
N VAL A 117 -12.28 -24.19 -2.90
CA VAL A 117 -13.48 -23.72 -2.20
C VAL A 117 -14.75 -24.24 -2.84
N LEU A 118 -14.88 -24.14 -4.17
CA LEU A 118 -16.04 -24.69 -4.89
C LEU A 118 -16.13 -26.22 -4.76
N ASN A 119 -14.97 -26.90 -4.77
CA ASN A 119 -14.90 -28.34 -4.53
C ASN A 119 -15.50 -28.71 -3.18
N ALA A 120 -15.12 -28.03 -2.10
CA ALA A 120 -15.64 -28.28 -0.78
C ALA A 120 -17.15 -28.07 -0.68
N VAL A 121 -17.71 -27.06 -1.34
CA VAL A 121 -19.17 -26.81 -1.37
C VAL A 121 -19.91 -27.89 -2.18
N LEU A 122 -19.28 -28.43 -3.25
CA LEU A 122 -19.87 -29.51 -4.05
C LEU A 122 -19.87 -30.85 -3.30
N GLU A 123 -18.81 -31.11 -2.51
CA GLU A 123 -18.73 -32.31 -1.65
C GLU A 123 -19.68 -32.21 -0.45
N ASP A 124 -19.72 -31.07 0.21
CA ASP A 124 -20.55 -30.78 1.37
C ASP A 124 -21.22 -29.42 1.26
N PRO A 125 -22.54 -29.36 0.93
CA PRO A 125 -23.26 -28.09 0.79
C PRO A 125 -23.39 -27.27 2.09
N SER A 126 -23.00 -27.82 3.25
CA SER A 126 -22.90 -27.06 4.48
C SER A 126 -21.64 -26.18 4.52
N SER A 127 -20.59 -26.54 3.77
CA SER A 127 -19.30 -25.85 3.74
C SER A 127 -19.44 -24.36 3.42
N ARG A 128 -18.64 -23.54 4.11
CA ARG A 128 -18.61 -22.08 3.97
C ARG A 128 -17.19 -21.59 3.72
N ALA A 129 -17.09 -20.46 3.03
CA ALA A 129 -15.82 -19.76 2.81
C ALA A 129 -15.98 -18.26 2.97
N LEU A 130 -14.94 -17.63 3.51
CA LEU A 130 -14.80 -16.18 3.64
C LEU A 130 -13.64 -15.71 2.79
N TYR A 131 -13.88 -14.72 1.94
CA TYR A 131 -12.88 -14.09 1.10
C TYR A 131 -12.61 -12.67 1.56
N LEU A 132 -11.35 -12.31 1.71
CA LEU A 132 -10.90 -10.98 2.12
C LEU A 132 -10.13 -10.32 0.98
N PHE A 133 -10.66 -9.20 0.49
CA PHE A 133 -10.05 -8.37 -0.54
C PHE A 133 -9.66 -7.01 0.04
N PRO A 134 -8.54 -6.41 -0.38
CA PRO A 134 -8.14 -5.08 0.11
C PRO A 134 -9.08 -3.96 -0.38
N THR A 135 -9.85 -4.18 -1.44
CA THR A 135 -10.78 -3.19 -1.99
C THR A 135 -12.11 -3.82 -2.40
N LYS A 136 -13.21 -3.02 -2.33
CA LYS A 136 -14.53 -3.42 -2.79
C LYS A 136 -14.56 -3.77 -4.29
N ALA A 137 -13.78 -3.04 -5.11
CA ALA A 137 -13.74 -3.26 -6.54
C ALA A 137 -13.22 -4.66 -6.89
N LEU A 138 -12.17 -5.12 -6.22
CA LEU A 138 -11.67 -6.49 -6.38
C LEU A 138 -12.70 -7.54 -5.99
N ALA A 139 -13.41 -7.33 -4.88
CA ALA A 139 -14.47 -8.25 -4.46
C ALA A 139 -15.59 -8.36 -5.51
N GLN A 140 -15.96 -7.25 -6.17
CA GLN A 140 -16.97 -7.24 -7.23
C GLN A 140 -16.49 -7.97 -8.50
N ASP A 141 -15.24 -7.76 -8.91
CA ASP A 141 -14.66 -8.47 -10.07
C ASP A 141 -14.59 -9.98 -9.82
N GLN A 142 -14.20 -10.39 -8.60
CA GLN A 142 -14.17 -11.80 -8.20
C GLN A 142 -15.57 -12.42 -8.10
N LEU A 143 -16.57 -11.64 -7.67
CA LEU A 143 -17.97 -12.07 -7.68
C LEU A 143 -18.42 -12.43 -9.11
N ALA A 144 -18.10 -11.58 -10.09
CA ALA A 144 -18.46 -11.83 -11.49
C ALA A 144 -17.81 -13.11 -12.04
N GLU A 145 -16.53 -13.34 -11.73
CA GLU A 145 -15.79 -14.55 -12.12
C GLU A 145 -16.40 -15.82 -11.49
N LEU A 146 -16.70 -15.79 -10.19
CA LEU A 146 -17.32 -16.89 -9.48
C LEU A 146 -18.73 -17.18 -10.02
N HIS A 147 -19.55 -16.15 -10.27
CA HIS A 147 -20.87 -16.31 -10.86
C HIS A 147 -20.80 -17.03 -12.21
N ALA A 148 -19.85 -16.67 -13.07
CA ALA A 148 -19.69 -17.31 -14.37
C ALA A 148 -19.32 -18.81 -14.28
N ILE A 149 -18.63 -19.25 -13.22
CA ILE A 149 -18.41 -20.68 -12.94
C ILE A 149 -19.68 -21.31 -12.37
N CYS A 150 -20.33 -20.65 -11.41
CA CYS A 150 -21.53 -21.14 -10.76
C CYS A 150 -22.72 -21.26 -11.69
N GLU A 151 -22.84 -20.42 -12.73
CA GLU A 151 -23.87 -20.56 -13.78
C GLU A 151 -23.74 -21.89 -14.54
N VAL A 152 -22.51 -22.29 -14.88
CA VAL A 152 -22.27 -23.58 -15.53
C VAL A 152 -22.62 -24.75 -14.59
N LEU A 153 -22.25 -24.66 -13.29
CA LEU A 153 -22.61 -25.64 -12.29
C LEU A 153 -24.15 -25.72 -12.09
N ALA A 154 -24.83 -24.57 -12.08
CA ALA A 154 -26.28 -24.48 -11.89
C ALA A 154 -27.09 -25.17 -13.01
N VAL A 155 -26.59 -25.16 -14.24
CA VAL A 155 -27.18 -25.91 -15.36
C VAL A 155 -27.20 -27.43 -15.06
N ASN A 156 -26.22 -27.92 -14.30
CA ASN A 156 -26.11 -29.30 -13.88
C ASN A 156 -26.87 -29.60 -12.56
N GLY A 157 -27.59 -28.62 -11.99
CA GLY A 157 -28.39 -28.77 -10.76
C GLY A 157 -27.72 -28.31 -9.48
N ASP A 158 -26.44 -27.98 -9.50
CA ASP A 158 -25.68 -27.55 -8.32
C ASP A 158 -25.85 -26.04 -8.09
N LYS A 159 -26.42 -25.65 -6.91
CA LYS A 159 -26.63 -24.23 -6.55
C LYS A 159 -25.61 -23.77 -5.51
N VAL A 160 -24.67 -22.94 -5.92
CA VAL A 160 -23.70 -22.31 -5.05
C VAL A 160 -24.06 -20.84 -4.83
N GLY A 161 -24.31 -20.45 -3.58
CA GLY A 161 -24.62 -19.07 -3.21
C GLY A 161 -23.35 -18.26 -3.00
N VAL A 162 -23.07 -17.30 -3.86
CA VAL A 162 -21.91 -16.39 -3.80
C VAL A 162 -22.40 -14.96 -3.67
N PHE A 163 -21.93 -14.23 -2.65
CA PHE A 163 -22.39 -12.86 -2.39
C PHE A 163 -21.26 -11.99 -1.89
N THR A 164 -21.30 -10.70 -2.25
CA THR A 164 -20.49 -9.67 -1.57
C THR A 164 -21.20 -9.19 -0.31
N TYR A 165 -20.40 -8.93 0.74
CA TYR A 165 -20.89 -8.35 1.98
C TYR A 165 -19.93 -7.25 2.41
N ASP A 166 -20.34 -5.99 2.17
CA ASP A 166 -19.57 -4.79 2.42
C ASP A 166 -20.47 -3.62 2.84
N GLY A 167 -19.91 -2.41 2.98
CA GLY A 167 -20.67 -1.22 3.39
C GLY A 167 -21.77 -0.83 2.43
N ASP A 168 -21.67 -1.21 1.13
CA ASP A 168 -22.65 -0.87 0.10
C ASP A 168 -23.77 -1.93 0.00
N THR A 169 -23.66 -3.04 0.75
CA THR A 169 -24.68 -4.12 0.75
C THR A 169 -25.99 -3.63 1.36
N PRO A 170 -27.12 -3.65 0.62
CA PRO A 170 -28.43 -3.22 1.12
C PRO A 170 -28.88 -4.00 2.36
N GLN A 171 -29.59 -3.34 3.26
CA GLN A 171 -29.98 -3.95 4.54
C GLN A 171 -30.90 -5.18 4.39
N ASP A 172 -31.80 -5.18 3.44
CA ASP A 172 -32.68 -6.29 3.10
C ASP A 172 -31.91 -7.51 2.58
N ALA A 173 -30.86 -7.29 1.77
CA ALA A 173 -29.99 -8.35 1.27
C ALA A 173 -29.15 -8.99 2.38
N ARG A 174 -28.77 -8.24 3.42
CA ARG A 174 -27.90 -8.71 4.51
C ARG A 174 -28.43 -9.96 5.23
N ARG A 175 -29.76 -10.04 5.45
CA ARG A 175 -30.38 -11.20 6.08
C ARG A 175 -30.32 -12.43 5.19
N THR A 176 -30.57 -12.25 3.90
CA THR A 176 -30.52 -13.34 2.90
C THR A 176 -29.12 -13.89 2.76
N ILE A 177 -28.10 -13.01 2.74
CA ILE A 177 -26.68 -13.40 2.62
C ILE A 177 -26.30 -14.29 3.82
N ARG A 178 -26.57 -13.85 5.05
CA ARG A 178 -26.27 -14.64 6.26
C ARG A 178 -26.89 -16.04 6.24
N ALA A 179 -28.07 -16.17 5.67
CA ALA A 179 -28.80 -17.44 5.63
C ALA A 179 -28.35 -18.39 4.52
N ARG A 180 -28.00 -17.83 3.32
CA ARG A 180 -27.85 -18.60 2.07
C ARG A 180 -26.46 -18.63 1.48
N ALA A 181 -25.56 -17.73 1.90
CA ALA A 181 -24.22 -17.65 1.31
C ALA A 181 -23.40 -18.90 1.65
N HIS A 182 -22.85 -19.54 0.62
CA HIS A 182 -21.75 -20.48 0.74
C HIS A 182 -20.41 -19.75 0.77
N LEU A 183 -20.24 -18.78 -0.14
CA LEU A 183 -19.09 -17.91 -0.23
C LEU A 183 -19.48 -16.47 0.10
N VAL A 184 -18.79 -15.87 1.06
CA VAL A 184 -18.94 -14.46 1.45
C VAL A 184 -17.69 -13.71 1.04
N LEU A 185 -17.82 -12.81 0.07
CA LEU A 185 -16.75 -11.93 -0.38
C LEU A 185 -16.84 -10.61 0.37
N SER A 186 -15.78 -10.25 1.09
CA SER A 186 -15.79 -9.08 1.97
C SER A 186 -14.42 -8.39 1.97
N ASN A 187 -14.25 -7.45 2.88
CA ASN A 187 -12.98 -6.79 3.15
C ASN A 187 -12.68 -6.79 4.65
N PRO A 188 -11.43 -6.53 5.06
CA PRO A 188 -11.05 -6.49 6.47
C PRO A 188 -11.88 -5.51 7.31
N ASP A 189 -12.23 -4.35 6.74
CA ASP A 189 -13.00 -3.31 7.43
C ASP A 189 -14.39 -3.83 7.82
N MET A 190 -15.08 -4.49 6.88
CA MET A 190 -16.41 -5.07 7.14
C MET A 190 -16.33 -6.30 8.05
N LEU A 191 -15.28 -7.11 7.93
CA LEU A 191 -15.05 -8.22 8.85
C LEU A 191 -14.91 -7.69 10.29
N HIS A 192 -14.07 -6.65 10.47
CA HIS A 192 -13.80 -6.01 11.73
C HIS A 192 -15.04 -5.42 12.40
N SER A 193 -15.81 -4.59 11.67
CA SER A 193 -16.92 -3.80 12.25
C SER A 193 -18.29 -4.43 12.08
N GLY A 194 -18.52 -5.24 11.02
CA GLY A 194 -19.86 -5.74 10.68
C GLY A 194 -20.07 -7.23 10.87
N ILE A 195 -19.03 -8.05 10.93
CA ILE A 195 -19.15 -9.52 11.04
C ILE A 195 -18.74 -10.01 12.42
N LEU A 196 -17.51 -9.75 12.87
CA LEU A 196 -16.97 -10.30 14.11
C LEU A 196 -17.75 -9.85 15.35
N PRO A 197 -18.08 -8.56 15.56
CA PRO A 197 -18.87 -8.12 16.71
C PRO A 197 -20.30 -8.65 16.71
N HIS A 198 -20.77 -9.12 15.56
CA HIS A 198 -22.10 -9.70 15.39
C HIS A 198 -22.06 -11.20 15.08
N HIS A 199 -21.00 -11.91 15.49
CA HIS A 199 -20.77 -13.31 15.18
C HIS A 199 -21.97 -14.24 15.51
N PRO A 200 -22.82 -14.00 16.53
CA PRO A 200 -24.01 -14.86 16.75
C PRO A 200 -24.98 -14.85 15.57
N ARG A 201 -25.06 -13.73 14.82
CA ARG A 201 -25.87 -13.66 13.59
C ARG A 201 -25.22 -14.37 12.40
N TRP A 202 -23.96 -14.74 12.53
CA TRP A 202 -23.13 -15.43 11.56
C TRP A 202 -22.75 -16.84 12.00
N ALA A 203 -23.39 -17.40 13.06
CA ALA A 203 -23.07 -18.72 13.62
C ALA A 203 -22.96 -19.79 12.52
N LYS A 204 -23.92 -19.85 11.59
CA LYS A 204 -23.90 -20.80 10.46
C LYS A 204 -22.62 -20.65 9.58
N LEU A 205 -22.08 -19.44 9.40
CA LEU A 205 -20.82 -19.24 8.69
C LEU A 205 -19.68 -19.83 9.50
N PHE A 206 -19.57 -19.48 10.79
CA PHE A 206 -18.43 -19.86 11.62
C PHE A 206 -18.43 -21.36 12.00
N GLU A 207 -19.59 -21.97 12.19
CA GLU A 207 -19.71 -23.42 12.42
C GLU A 207 -19.19 -24.26 11.25
N ASN A 208 -19.36 -23.76 10.01
CA ASN A 208 -19.07 -24.49 8.80
C ASN A 208 -17.92 -23.87 7.98
N LEU A 209 -17.16 -22.95 8.55
CA LEU A 209 -16.10 -22.23 7.86
C LEU A 209 -14.92 -23.16 7.56
N ARG A 210 -14.75 -23.52 6.28
CA ARG A 210 -13.71 -24.43 5.81
C ARG A 210 -12.51 -23.72 5.22
N TYR A 211 -12.71 -22.55 4.59
CA TYR A 211 -11.64 -21.77 3.97
C TYR A 211 -11.75 -20.28 4.29
N ILE A 212 -10.59 -19.67 4.51
CA ILE A 212 -10.42 -18.21 4.50
C ILE A 212 -9.44 -17.87 3.39
N VAL A 213 -9.90 -17.10 2.40
CA VAL A 213 -9.09 -16.63 1.28
C VAL A 213 -8.65 -15.21 1.55
N ILE A 214 -7.34 -14.93 1.44
CA ILE A 214 -6.76 -13.59 1.58
C ILE A 214 -6.09 -13.26 0.25
N ASP A 215 -6.72 -12.41 -0.55
CA ASP A 215 -6.19 -12.00 -1.85
C ASP A 215 -5.35 -10.73 -1.74
N GLU A 216 -4.38 -10.58 -2.65
CA GLU A 216 -3.41 -9.46 -2.68
C GLU A 216 -2.69 -9.27 -1.33
N LEU A 217 -2.16 -10.36 -0.77
CA LEU A 217 -1.51 -10.41 0.55
C LEU A 217 -0.49 -9.28 0.77
N HIS A 218 0.25 -8.89 -0.27
CA HIS A 218 1.23 -7.81 -0.24
C HIS A 218 0.63 -6.41 0.05
N ALA A 219 -0.68 -6.24 -0.10
CA ALA A 219 -1.36 -5.00 0.28
C ALA A 219 -1.50 -4.87 1.81
N TYR A 220 -1.40 -5.98 2.53
CA TYR A 220 -1.52 -6.03 4.00
C TYR A 220 -0.14 -5.94 4.65
N ARG A 221 0.45 -4.75 4.58
CA ARG A 221 1.72 -4.38 5.19
C ARG A 221 1.57 -3.15 6.09
N GLY A 222 2.57 -2.85 6.91
CA GLY A 222 2.55 -1.72 7.82
C GLY A 222 1.37 -1.78 8.79
N VAL A 223 0.75 -0.64 9.05
CA VAL A 223 -0.40 -0.51 9.97
C VAL A 223 -1.57 -1.39 9.54
N PHE A 224 -1.94 -1.38 8.24
CA PHE A 224 -3.06 -2.16 7.75
C PHE A 224 -2.86 -3.67 7.96
N GLY A 225 -1.64 -4.17 7.71
CA GLY A 225 -1.29 -5.57 7.99
C GLY A 225 -1.29 -5.89 9.48
N SER A 226 -0.80 -4.98 10.31
CA SER A 226 -0.78 -5.13 11.77
C SER A 226 -2.19 -5.24 12.36
N HIS A 227 -3.11 -4.39 11.89
CA HIS A 227 -4.53 -4.50 12.22
C HIS A 227 -5.15 -5.82 11.70
N LEU A 228 -4.86 -6.20 10.45
CA LEU A 228 -5.41 -7.43 9.88
C LEU A 228 -4.97 -8.66 10.68
N CYS A 229 -3.71 -8.74 11.12
CA CYS A 229 -3.25 -9.83 11.99
C CYS A 229 -4.14 -9.95 13.24
N ASN A 230 -4.43 -8.82 13.91
CA ASN A 230 -5.30 -8.82 15.08
C ASN A 230 -6.76 -9.17 14.76
N VAL A 231 -7.28 -8.76 13.60
CA VAL A 231 -8.60 -9.21 13.11
C VAL A 231 -8.59 -10.74 12.88
N LEU A 232 -7.47 -11.29 12.35
CA LEU A 232 -7.33 -12.74 12.15
C LEU A 232 -7.15 -13.50 13.47
N ARG A 233 -6.54 -12.93 14.51
CA ARG A 233 -6.55 -13.46 15.88
C ARG A 233 -7.98 -13.58 16.40
N ARG A 234 -8.80 -12.54 16.22
CA ARG A 234 -10.20 -12.50 16.63
C ARG A 234 -11.05 -13.53 15.89
N ILE A 235 -10.95 -13.63 14.56
CA ILE A 235 -11.70 -14.64 13.81
C ILE A 235 -11.34 -16.06 14.24
N ARG A 236 -10.05 -16.35 14.52
CA ARG A 236 -9.61 -17.66 15.02
C ARG A 236 -10.19 -17.99 16.40
N ARG A 237 -10.35 -16.99 17.29
CA ARG A 237 -11.06 -17.17 18.57
C ARG A 237 -12.52 -17.58 18.34
N ILE A 238 -13.21 -16.84 17.45
CA ILE A 238 -14.61 -17.11 17.11
C ILE A 238 -14.75 -18.48 16.43
N CYS A 239 -13.88 -18.84 15.49
CA CYS A 239 -13.89 -20.16 14.86
C CYS A 239 -13.73 -21.30 15.89
N ARG A 240 -12.79 -21.17 16.85
CA ARG A 240 -12.63 -22.12 17.95
C ARG A 240 -13.89 -22.23 18.79
N HIS A 241 -14.55 -21.12 19.11
CA HIS A 241 -15.82 -21.12 19.84
C HIS A 241 -16.92 -21.90 19.13
N TYR A 242 -17.00 -21.81 17.79
CA TYR A 242 -17.97 -22.52 16.96
C TYR A 242 -17.49 -23.90 16.49
N GLY A 243 -16.29 -24.35 16.87
CA GLY A 243 -15.76 -25.69 16.57
C GLY A 243 -15.17 -25.82 15.15
N SER A 244 -14.90 -24.73 14.42
CA SER A 244 -14.29 -24.76 13.10
C SER A 244 -12.79 -24.41 13.12
N ASN A 245 -12.04 -24.93 12.12
CA ASN A 245 -10.62 -24.67 11.91
C ASN A 245 -10.35 -24.48 10.41
N PRO A 246 -10.56 -23.29 9.85
CA PRO A 246 -10.45 -23.05 8.43
C PRO A 246 -9.02 -23.11 7.91
N VAL A 247 -8.86 -23.59 6.67
CA VAL A 247 -7.62 -23.54 5.90
C VAL A 247 -7.47 -22.15 5.26
N PHE A 248 -6.29 -21.53 5.37
CA PHE A 248 -5.98 -20.26 4.75
C PHE A 248 -5.39 -20.46 3.35
N ILE A 249 -5.94 -19.74 2.36
CA ILE A 249 -5.39 -19.66 1.01
C ILE A 249 -5.06 -18.20 0.72
N CYS A 250 -3.77 -17.89 0.63
CA CYS A 250 -3.29 -16.55 0.37
C CYS A 250 -2.78 -16.43 -1.06
N SER A 251 -3.08 -15.31 -1.72
CA SER A 251 -2.48 -14.98 -3.00
C SER A 251 -1.75 -13.62 -2.93
N SER A 252 -0.61 -13.51 -3.62
CA SER A 252 0.20 -12.30 -3.59
C SER A 252 0.81 -12.01 -4.97
N ALA A 253 1.12 -10.73 -5.22
CA ALA A 253 2.15 -10.38 -6.18
C ALA A 253 3.54 -10.67 -5.60
N THR A 254 4.58 -10.46 -6.42
CA THR A 254 5.95 -10.77 -6.02
C THR A 254 6.45 -9.84 -4.91
N ILE A 255 6.76 -10.42 -3.76
CA ILE A 255 7.45 -9.79 -2.61
C ILE A 255 8.54 -10.75 -2.12
N ALA A 256 9.51 -10.26 -1.33
CA ALA A 256 10.64 -11.07 -0.90
C ALA A 256 10.28 -12.12 0.17
N ASN A 257 9.30 -11.83 1.03
CA ASN A 257 8.98 -12.67 2.20
C ASN A 257 7.49 -13.10 2.27
N PRO A 258 6.92 -13.70 1.22
CA PRO A 258 5.48 -13.99 1.19
C PRO A 258 5.05 -15.04 2.22
N ARG A 259 5.86 -16.09 2.44
CA ARG A 259 5.59 -17.11 3.47
C ARG A 259 5.63 -16.49 4.85
N GLU A 260 6.71 -15.77 5.18
CA GLU A 260 6.87 -15.11 6.48
C GLU A 260 5.71 -14.14 6.77
N LEU A 261 5.28 -13.34 5.77
CA LEU A 261 4.14 -12.45 5.91
C LEU A 261 2.84 -13.21 6.19
N ALA A 262 2.56 -14.28 5.43
CA ALA A 262 1.38 -15.11 5.63
C ALA A 262 1.38 -15.76 7.02
N GLU A 263 2.52 -16.31 7.45
CA GLU A 263 2.72 -16.90 8.77
C GLU A 263 2.58 -15.88 9.91
N ARG A 264 3.13 -14.67 9.75
CA ARG A 264 2.96 -13.58 10.74
C ARG A 264 1.53 -13.05 10.81
N LEU A 265 0.82 -12.95 9.66
CA LEU A 265 -0.57 -12.48 9.64
C LEU A 265 -1.54 -13.48 10.26
N THR A 266 -1.33 -14.76 10.05
CA THR A 266 -2.29 -15.80 10.44
C THR A 266 -1.85 -16.60 11.69
N GLU A 267 -0.57 -16.49 12.06
CA GLU A 267 0.10 -17.30 13.10
C GLU A 267 -0.06 -18.82 12.85
N GLN A 268 0.02 -19.22 11.56
CA GLN A 268 -0.08 -20.60 11.10
C GLN A 268 1.04 -20.90 10.09
N PRO A 269 1.50 -22.16 9.96
CA PRO A 269 2.49 -22.56 8.94
C PRO A 269 1.87 -22.57 7.54
N PHE A 270 2.69 -22.25 6.51
CA PHE A 270 2.26 -22.18 5.11
C PHE A 270 3.16 -22.93 4.16
N GLU A 271 2.56 -23.54 3.13
CA GLU A 271 3.24 -23.98 1.93
C GLU A 271 3.39 -22.81 0.93
N LEU A 272 4.56 -22.69 0.31
CA LEU A 272 4.85 -21.64 -0.65
C LEU A 272 4.81 -22.19 -2.08
N VAL A 273 4.00 -21.55 -2.95
CA VAL A 273 3.95 -21.83 -4.38
C VAL A 273 4.40 -20.58 -5.15
N ASP A 274 5.64 -20.57 -5.63
CA ASP A 274 6.30 -19.42 -6.26
C ASP A 274 6.65 -19.61 -7.75
N GLN A 275 6.55 -20.85 -8.28
CA GLN A 275 6.91 -21.17 -9.64
C GLN A 275 5.74 -21.02 -10.60
N SER A 276 5.62 -19.83 -11.24
CA SER A 276 4.54 -19.57 -12.20
C SER A 276 4.60 -20.49 -13.43
N GLY A 277 3.48 -21.18 -13.72
CA GLY A 277 3.28 -21.91 -14.96
C GLY A 277 2.50 -21.11 -16.03
N ALA A 278 2.07 -19.89 -15.73
CA ALA A 278 1.30 -19.08 -16.66
C ALA A 278 2.17 -18.54 -17.81
N PRO A 279 1.63 -18.44 -19.05
CA PRO A 279 2.34 -17.82 -20.16
C PRO A 279 2.48 -16.30 -19.94
N ARG A 280 3.55 -15.73 -20.46
CA ARG A 280 3.78 -14.29 -20.50
C ARG A 280 4.16 -13.86 -21.90
N GLY A 281 3.53 -12.80 -22.41
CA GLY A 281 3.90 -12.15 -23.65
C GLY A 281 5.25 -11.41 -23.55
N GLU A 282 5.80 -11.05 -24.68
CA GLU A 282 7.01 -10.22 -24.76
C GLU A 282 6.75 -8.83 -24.19
N LYS A 283 7.65 -8.34 -23.31
CA LYS A 283 7.53 -7.01 -22.71
C LYS A 283 8.83 -6.23 -22.86
N TYR A 284 8.69 -4.96 -23.26
CA TYR A 284 9.79 -4.01 -23.25
C TYR A 284 9.67 -3.11 -22.02
N PHE A 285 10.77 -2.92 -21.31
CA PHE A 285 10.83 -2.01 -20.16
C PHE A 285 11.89 -0.95 -20.43
N ALA A 286 11.47 0.32 -20.51
CA ALA A 286 12.36 1.45 -20.78
C ALA A 286 12.47 2.38 -19.57
N PHE A 287 13.69 2.85 -19.32
CA PHE A 287 13.97 3.93 -18.36
C PHE A 287 14.25 5.22 -19.11
N VAL A 288 13.49 6.25 -18.82
CA VAL A 288 13.61 7.57 -19.44
C VAL A 288 14.04 8.59 -18.41
N ASN A 289 15.20 9.22 -18.63
CA ASN A 289 15.71 10.31 -17.80
C ASN A 289 15.49 11.65 -18.52
N PRO A 290 14.68 12.58 -17.98
CA PRO A 290 14.53 13.89 -18.56
C PRO A 290 15.88 14.60 -18.70
N PRO A 291 16.18 15.28 -19.82
CA PRO A 291 17.46 15.90 -20.05
C PRO A 291 17.71 17.07 -19.06
N VAL A 292 18.97 17.27 -18.71
CA VAL A 292 19.41 18.42 -17.91
C VAL A 292 19.28 19.68 -18.78
N VAL A 293 18.54 20.66 -18.28
CA VAL A 293 18.35 21.98 -18.96
C VAL A 293 19.20 23.10 -18.37
N ASN A 294 19.67 22.91 -17.14
CA ASN A 294 20.65 23.78 -16.50
C ASN A 294 21.70 22.90 -15.79
N HIS A 295 22.90 22.84 -16.38
CA HIS A 295 23.98 21.99 -15.89
C HIS A 295 24.60 22.51 -14.58
N GLN A 296 24.65 23.84 -14.36
CA GLN A 296 25.20 24.40 -13.13
C GLN A 296 24.39 24.03 -11.90
N LEU A 297 23.04 24.05 -12.03
CA LEU A 297 22.11 23.78 -10.97
C LEU A 297 21.58 22.33 -11.00
N GLY A 298 22.02 21.51 -11.98
CA GLY A 298 21.51 20.14 -12.14
C GLY A 298 20.03 20.05 -12.44
N ILE A 299 19.40 21.14 -12.93
CA ILE A 299 17.95 21.20 -13.19
C ILE A 299 17.64 20.40 -14.45
N ARG A 300 16.72 19.44 -14.33
CA ARG A 300 16.19 18.66 -15.44
C ARG A 300 14.87 19.23 -15.94
N ARG A 301 14.53 18.90 -17.20
CA ARG A 301 13.18 19.13 -17.73
C ARG A 301 12.13 18.47 -16.82
N SER A 302 10.94 19.09 -16.70
CA SER A 302 9.85 18.54 -15.92
C SER A 302 9.53 17.10 -16.35
N TYR A 303 9.53 16.17 -15.41
CA TYR A 303 9.18 14.77 -15.66
C TYR A 303 7.70 14.63 -16.10
N LEU A 304 6.82 15.55 -15.71
CA LEU A 304 5.43 15.59 -16.17
C LEU A 304 5.36 15.93 -17.66
N ALA A 305 6.13 16.94 -18.10
CA ALA A 305 6.22 17.28 -19.51
C ALA A 305 6.83 16.13 -20.34
N GLU A 306 7.80 15.41 -19.77
CA GLU A 306 8.37 14.23 -20.42
C GLU A 306 7.42 13.06 -20.45
N THR A 307 6.66 12.79 -19.37
CA THR A 307 5.59 11.77 -19.31
C THR A 307 4.52 12.05 -20.35
N ARG A 308 4.07 13.32 -20.44
CA ARG A 308 3.15 13.81 -21.47
C ARG A 308 3.67 13.47 -22.86
N ARG A 309 4.92 13.80 -23.18
CA ARG A 309 5.54 13.51 -24.48
C ARG A 309 5.57 12.01 -24.80
N VAL A 310 5.99 11.21 -23.80
CA VAL A 310 6.04 9.74 -23.93
C VAL A 310 4.63 9.16 -24.18
N ALA A 311 3.65 9.57 -23.37
CA ALA A 311 2.27 9.10 -23.52
C ALA A 311 1.67 9.50 -24.88
N ALA A 312 1.88 10.74 -25.31
CA ALA A 312 1.43 11.23 -26.62
C ALA A 312 2.00 10.43 -27.79
N GLU A 313 3.24 9.94 -27.70
CA GLU A 313 3.87 9.14 -28.74
C GLU A 313 3.17 7.79 -28.96
N PHE A 314 2.66 7.17 -27.89
CA PHE A 314 1.86 5.95 -27.96
C PHE A 314 0.41 6.24 -28.40
N LEU A 315 -0.21 7.32 -27.90
CA LEU A 315 -1.58 7.72 -28.27
C LEU A 315 -1.70 8.03 -29.76
N LYS A 316 -0.71 8.69 -30.38
CA LYS A 316 -0.66 8.95 -31.84
C LYS A 316 -0.75 7.69 -32.69
N ARG A 317 -0.39 6.54 -32.13
CA ARG A 317 -0.44 5.21 -32.78
C ARG A 317 -1.65 4.38 -32.35
N ASN A 318 -2.64 5.04 -31.75
CA ASN A 318 -3.87 4.40 -31.30
C ASN A 318 -3.63 3.23 -30.31
N LEU A 319 -2.53 3.27 -29.54
CA LEU A 319 -2.26 2.33 -28.45
C LEU A 319 -2.99 2.75 -27.19
N GLN A 320 -3.55 1.77 -26.48
CA GLN A 320 -4.24 2.00 -25.22
C GLN A 320 -3.25 1.98 -24.07
N LEU A 321 -3.28 3.00 -23.21
CA LEU A 321 -2.29 3.15 -22.14
C LEU A 321 -2.86 3.57 -20.79
N ILE A 322 -2.09 3.23 -19.77
CA ILE A 322 -2.25 3.74 -18.42
C ILE A 322 -1.03 4.58 -18.02
N VAL A 323 -1.26 5.73 -17.42
CA VAL A 323 -0.22 6.57 -16.81
C VAL A 323 -0.39 6.52 -15.31
N PHE A 324 0.62 6.06 -14.58
CA PHE A 324 0.62 6.10 -13.13
C PHE A 324 1.29 7.37 -12.61
N ALA A 325 0.57 8.16 -11.83
CA ALA A 325 1.03 9.36 -11.17
C ALA A 325 1.23 9.14 -9.66
N GLN A 326 2.13 9.91 -9.06
CA GLN A 326 2.49 9.75 -7.64
C GLN A 326 1.51 10.40 -6.67
N SER A 327 0.68 11.32 -7.13
CA SER A 327 -0.29 12.03 -6.28
C SER A 327 -1.62 12.26 -6.99
N ARG A 328 -2.66 12.57 -6.20
CA ARG A 328 -3.98 12.95 -6.73
C ARG A 328 -3.89 14.20 -7.61
N LEU A 329 -3.11 15.19 -7.16
CA LEU A 329 -2.87 16.43 -7.91
C LEU A 329 -2.17 16.15 -9.25
N THR A 330 -1.09 15.38 -9.23
CA THR A 330 -0.34 15.02 -10.45
C THR A 330 -1.22 14.25 -11.45
N THR A 331 -2.15 13.40 -10.95
CA THR A 331 -3.13 12.71 -11.79
C THR A 331 -4.00 13.70 -12.56
N GLU A 332 -4.52 14.70 -11.88
CA GLU A 332 -5.38 15.71 -12.51
C GLU A 332 -4.60 16.58 -13.52
N ILE A 333 -3.40 17.02 -13.13
CA ILE A 333 -2.52 17.83 -14.01
C ILE A 333 -2.20 17.05 -15.31
N LEU A 334 -1.75 15.81 -15.20
CA LEU A 334 -1.44 14.98 -16.37
C LEU A 334 -2.69 14.66 -17.21
N THR A 335 -3.85 14.48 -16.56
CA THR A 335 -5.12 14.27 -17.27
C THR A 335 -5.46 15.49 -18.12
N THR A 336 -5.34 16.70 -17.57
CA THR A 336 -5.57 17.96 -18.30
C THR A 336 -4.59 18.09 -19.46
N TYR A 337 -3.30 17.92 -19.21
CA TYR A 337 -2.27 18.02 -20.25
C TYR A 337 -2.45 17.04 -21.41
N LEU A 338 -2.85 15.81 -21.14
CA LEU A 338 -3.08 14.81 -22.17
C LEU A 338 -4.38 15.08 -22.96
N LYS A 339 -5.40 15.66 -22.33
CA LYS A 339 -6.62 16.09 -23.02
C LYS A 339 -6.31 17.22 -24.02
N ASP A 340 -5.56 18.24 -23.57
CA ASP A 340 -5.15 19.38 -24.42
C ASP A 340 -4.33 18.91 -25.65
N ASP A 341 -3.41 17.94 -25.43
CA ASP A 341 -2.63 17.35 -26.52
C ASP A 341 -3.50 16.58 -27.51
N PHE A 342 -4.44 15.79 -27.01
CA PHE A 342 -5.30 14.97 -27.84
C PHE A 342 -6.21 15.83 -28.71
N GLU A 343 -6.74 16.93 -28.17
CA GLU A 343 -7.53 17.91 -28.93
C GLU A 343 -6.70 18.61 -30.00
N THR A 344 -5.49 19.03 -29.66
CA THR A 344 -4.54 19.69 -30.58
C THR A 344 -4.15 18.78 -31.74
N LEU A 345 -4.05 17.48 -31.52
CA LEU A 345 -3.71 16.47 -32.52
C LEU A 345 -4.89 16.09 -33.45
N GLY A 346 -6.06 16.72 -33.28
CA GLY A 346 -7.26 16.39 -34.04
C GLY A 346 -7.80 14.97 -33.76
N GLY A 347 -7.49 14.45 -32.59
CA GLY A 347 -7.84 13.10 -32.16
C GLY A 347 -9.34 12.91 -32.07
N ARG A 348 -9.92 12.24 -33.07
CA ARG A 348 -11.27 11.67 -33.01
C ARG A 348 -11.12 10.18 -32.72
N ALA A 349 -11.53 9.75 -31.55
CA ALA A 349 -11.75 8.33 -31.31
C ALA A 349 -13.08 7.95 -31.95
N GLU A 350 -13.09 6.90 -32.74
CA GLU A 350 -14.31 6.33 -33.33
C GLU A 350 -14.73 5.11 -32.48
N ARG A 351 -16.02 5.03 -32.20
CA ARG A 351 -16.60 3.81 -31.64
C ARG A 351 -16.63 2.71 -32.73
N SER A 352 -16.81 1.47 -32.28
CA SER A 352 -17.00 0.32 -33.17
C SER A 352 -18.19 0.47 -34.14
N ASP A 353 -19.10 1.42 -33.86
CA ASP A 353 -20.25 1.80 -34.69
C ASP A 353 -19.97 3.00 -35.63
N GLY A 354 -18.74 3.51 -35.70
CA GLY A 354 -18.34 4.66 -36.53
C GLY A 354 -18.69 6.03 -35.94
N SER A 355 -19.25 6.13 -34.75
CA SER A 355 -19.58 7.43 -34.14
C SER A 355 -18.36 8.07 -33.48
N ALA A 356 -18.16 9.40 -33.64
CA ALA A 356 -17.07 10.15 -33.00
C ALA A 356 -17.27 10.23 -31.49
N VAL A 357 -16.20 9.96 -30.71
CA VAL A 357 -16.18 10.11 -29.26
C VAL A 357 -15.57 11.45 -28.92
N ALA A 358 -16.19 12.20 -28.00
CA ALA A 358 -15.62 13.44 -27.48
C ALA A 358 -14.27 13.19 -26.78
N SER A 359 -13.33 14.12 -26.88
CA SER A 359 -11.99 14.03 -26.28
C SER A 359 -12.05 13.80 -24.75
N GLU A 360 -13.06 14.40 -24.09
CA GLU A 360 -13.33 14.20 -22.66
C GLU A 360 -13.61 12.75 -22.28
N ALA A 361 -14.20 11.94 -23.14
CA ALA A 361 -14.49 10.53 -22.89
C ALA A 361 -13.27 9.64 -23.16
N THR A 362 -12.34 10.07 -24.00
CA THR A 362 -11.20 9.29 -24.47
C THR A 362 -10.05 9.27 -23.47
N ILE A 363 -9.83 10.37 -22.74
CA ILE A 363 -8.77 10.50 -21.71
C ILE A 363 -9.43 10.81 -20.37
N ARG A 364 -9.13 9.98 -19.37
CA ARG A 364 -9.77 10.05 -18.05
C ARG A 364 -8.74 10.00 -16.92
N GLY A 365 -9.02 10.77 -15.85
CA GLY A 365 -8.38 10.57 -14.56
C GLY A 365 -9.02 9.41 -13.79
N TYR A 366 -8.28 8.77 -12.89
CA TYR A 366 -8.81 7.75 -11.97
C TYR A 366 -8.04 7.77 -10.65
N ARG A 367 -8.71 8.11 -9.55
CA ARG A 367 -8.09 8.19 -8.23
C ARG A 367 -9.07 7.95 -7.09
N GLY A 368 -8.53 7.73 -5.89
CA GLY A 368 -9.30 7.77 -4.67
C GLY A 368 -10.01 9.13 -4.50
N GLY A 369 -11.23 9.09 -3.97
CA GLY A 369 -12.10 10.27 -3.84
C GLY A 369 -13.06 10.50 -5.03
N TYR A 370 -12.93 9.77 -6.15
CA TYR A 370 -13.96 9.73 -7.18
C TYR A 370 -15.16 8.90 -6.73
N LEU A 371 -16.37 9.34 -7.07
CA LEU A 371 -17.60 8.60 -6.76
C LEU A 371 -17.59 7.19 -7.37
N PRO A 372 -18.13 6.17 -6.68
CA PRO A 372 -18.10 4.78 -7.14
C PRO A 372 -18.67 4.58 -8.56
N ASN A 373 -19.78 5.26 -8.90
CA ASN A 373 -20.40 5.17 -10.22
C ASN A 373 -19.46 5.68 -11.32
N ARG A 374 -18.71 6.77 -11.04
CA ARG A 374 -17.76 7.35 -11.97
C ARG A 374 -16.57 6.43 -12.23
N ARG A 375 -16.09 5.78 -11.19
CA ARG A 375 -15.02 4.79 -11.32
C ARG A 375 -15.44 3.61 -12.19
N ARG A 376 -16.64 3.05 -11.97
CA ARG A 376 -17.19 1.94 -12.78
C ARG A 376 -17.35 2.32 -14.26
N GLU A 377 -17.77 3.56 -14.55
CA GLU A 377 -17.86 4.08 -15.92
C GLU A 377 -16.51 4.09 -16.63
N ILE A 378 -15.46 4.55 -15.94
CA ILE A 378 -14.11 4.59 -16.48
C ILE A 378 -13.56 3.16 -16.70
N GLU A 379 -13.72 2.26 -15.74
CA GLU A 379 -13.33 0.86 -15.83
C GLU A 379 -13.99 0.16 -17.03
N LYS A 380 -15.30 0.38 -17.20
CA LYS A 380 -16.03 -0.13 -18.36
C LYS A 380 -15.50 0.48 -19.66
N GLY A 381 -15.28 1.80 -19.70
CA GLY A 381 -14.75 2.48 -20.87
C GLY A 381 -13.37 1.99 -21.31
N LEU A 382 -12.52 1.57 -20.32
CA LEU A 382 -11.23 0.95 -20.59
C LEU A 382 -11.38 -0.44 -21.22
N ARG A 383 -12.27 -1.28 -20.67
CA ARG A 383 -12.56 -2.62 -21.22
C ARG A 383 -13.12 -2.56 -22.65
N ASP A 384 -14.03 -1.63 -22.86
CA ASP A 384 -14.71 -1.41 -24.15
C ASP A 384 -13.79 -0.69 -25.17
N GLY A 385 -12.60 -0.23 -24.74
CA GLY A 385 -11.65 0.49 -25.60
C GLY A 385 -12.06 1.91 -25.96
N VAL A 386 -13.11 2.47 -25.36
CA VAL A 386 -13.55 3.86 -25.51
C VAL A 386 -12.55 4.81 -24.84
N VAL A 387 -12.11 4.46 -23.63
CA VAL A 387 -11.04 5.17 -22.92
C VAL A 387 -9.70 4.67 -23.46
N ARG A 388 -8.94 5.55 -24.12
CA ARG A 388 -7.63 5.25 -24.70
C ARG A 388 -6.48 5.49 -23.74
N ALA A 389 -6.60 6.51 -22.89
CA ALA A 389 -5.66 6.76 -21.82
C ALA A 389 -6.38 6.96 -20.50
N VAL A 390 -5.85 6.35 -19.46
CA VAL A 390 -6.23 6.63 -18.09
C VAL A 390 -5.02 7.10 -17.30
N VAL A 391 -5.14 8.20 -16.57
CA VAL A 391 -4.13 8.66 -15.62
C VAL A 391 -4.60 8.28 -14.23
N SER A 392 -3.81 7.46 -13.52
CA SER A 392 -4.24 6.92 -12.23
C SER A 392 -3.17 7.11 -11.15
N THR A 393 -3.61 7.21 -9.90
CA THR A 393 -2.78 6.94 -8.74
C THR A 393 -2.53 5.43 -8.61
N ASN A 394 -2.15 4.94 -7.44
CA ASN A 394 -2.12 3.50 -7.11
C ASN A 394 -3.51 2.82 -7.14
N ALA A 395 -4.59 3.56 -7.33
CA ALA A 395 -5.96 3.03 -7.31
C ALA A 395 -6.24 1.96 -8.39
N LEU A 396 -5.50 1.96 -9.52
CA LEU A 396 -5.53 0.91 -10.54
C LEU A 396 -4.29 0.01 -10.51
N GLU A 397 -3.50 0.04 -9.46
CA GLU A 397 -2.34 -0.84 -9.25
C GLU A 397 -2.78 -2.27 -8.93
N LEU A 398 -3.81 -2.43 -8.08
CA LEU A 398 -4.36 -3.72 -7.68
C LEU A 398 -5.32 -4.29 -8.74
N GLY A 399 -5.57 -5.58 -8.67
CA GLY A 399 -6.16 -6.51 -9.62
C GLY A 399 -7.51 -6.19 -10.30
N VAL A 400 -8.00 -4.93 -10.31
CA VAL A 400 -9.24 -4.55 -11.02
C VAL A 400 -9.12 -4.87 -12.50
N ASP A 401 -10.16 -5.47 -13.09
CA ASP A 401 -10.18 -5.77 -14.52
C ASP A 401 -10.49 -4.54 -15.36
N ILE A 402 -9.46 -3.97 -15.96
CA ILE A 402 -9.50 -2.81 -16.86
C ILE A 402 -9.23 -3.17 -18.32
N GLY A 403 -9.26 -4.48 -18.66
CA GLY A 403 -8.93 -4.93 -20.01
C GLY A 403 -7.42 -5.08 -20.25
N ALA A 404 -7.03 -5.35 -21.47
CA ALA A 404 -5.64 -5.51 -21.90
C ALA A 404 -5.10 -4.18 -22.44
N LEU A 405 -4.25 -3.52 -21.66
CA LEU A 405 -3.58 -2.30 -22.07
C LEU A 405 -2.28 -2.62 -22.83
N ASP A 406 -1.91 -1.78 -23.79
CA ASP A 406 -0.69 -1.97 -24.59
C ASP A 406 0.54 -1.42 -23.85
N VAL A 407 0.38 -0.30 -23.13
CA VAL A 407 1.48 0.43 -22.49
C VAL A 407 1.14 0.88 -21.07
N ALA A 408 2.11 0.77 -20.18
CA ALA A 408 2.09 1.38 -18.85
C ALA A 408 3.20 2.43 -18.77
N VAL A 409 2.86 3.68 -18.46
CA VAL A 409 3.82 4.76 -18.23
C VAL A 409 3.80 5.13 -16.75
N LEU A 410 4.95 5.15 -16.12
CA LEU A 410 5.11 5.52 -14.72
C LEU A 410 5.75 6.91 -14.63
N ALA A 411 4.99 7.88 -14.15
CA ALA A 411 5.47 9.25 -13.93
C ALA A 411 6.17 9.32 -12.57
N GLY A 412 7.45 9.03 -12.54
CA GLY A 412 8.26 8.85 -11.35
C GLY A 412 8.27 7.42 -10.83
N TYR A 413 9.32 7.08 -10.07
CA TYR A 413 9.46 5.79 -9.41
C TYR A 413 8.43 5.65 -8.27
N PRO A 414 7.67 4.56 -8.20
CA PRO A 414 6.62 4.39 -7.18
C PRO A 414 7.10 4.27 -5.73
N GLY A 415 8.41 4.15 -5.54
CA GLY A 415 9.04 3.98 -4.23
C GLY A 415 9.49 2.54 -3.96
N THR A 416 8.90 1.55 -4.63
CA THR A 416 9.24 0.13 -4.48
C THR A 416 9.35 -0.59 -5.83
N ILE A 417 10.20 -1.63 -5.89
CA ILE A 417 10.36 -2.51 -7.05
C ILE A 417 9.03 -3.26 -7.28
N ALA A 418 8.42 -3.78 -6.20
CA ALA A 418 7.17 -4.53 -6.26
C ALA A 418 6.04 -3.69 -6.88
N ALA A 419 5.80 -2.46 -6.41
CA ALA A 419 4.79 -1.56 -6.97
C ALA A 419 5.09 -1.20 -8.43
N THR A 420 6.37 -1.04 -8.79
CA THR A 420 6.77 -0.77 -10.16
C THR A 420 6.42 -1.92 -11.11
N TRP A 421 6.69 -3.17 -10.70
CA TRP A 421 6.32 -4.36 -11.48
C TRP A 421 4.80 -4.56 -11.56
N GLN A 422 4.04 -4.25 -10.49
CA GLN A 422 2.59 -4.32 -10.48
C GLN A 422 1.97 -3.34 -11.49
N ARG A 423 2.44 -2.07 -11.47
CA ARG A 423 2.01 -1.04 -12.41
C ARG A 423 2.40 -1.39 -13.84
N ALA A 424 3.63 -1.84 -14.06
CA ALA A 424 4.08 -2.34 -15.35
C ALA A 424 3.30 -3.58 -15.82
N GLY A 425 2.81 -4.39 -14.88
CA GLY A 425 1.97 -5.56 -15.11
C GLY A 425 0.57 -5.25 -15.63
N ARG A 426 0.11 -3.98 -15.55
CA ARG A 426 -1.16 -3.55 -16.14
C ARG A 426 -1.12 -3.53 -17.66
N ALA A 427 0.05 -3.44 -18.29
CA ALA A 427 0.23 -3.63 -19.71
C ALA A 427 0.59 -5.09 -20.01
N GLY A 428 0.05 -5.63 -21.12
CA GLY A 428 0.42 -6.94 -21.65
C GLY A 428 -0.23 -8.12 -20.95
N ARG A 429 -1.53 -8.25 -21.05
CA ARG A 429 -2.24 -9.47 -20.63
C ARG A 429 -2.11 -10.57 -21.67
N ARG A 430 -1.90 -11.83 -21.24
CA ARG A 430 -1.77 -13.04 -22.03
C ARG A 430 -0.54 -13.02 -22.96
N ALA A 431 -0.67 -13.28 -24.25
CA ALA A 431 0.43 -13.48 -25.19
C ALA A 431 0.79 -12.24 -26.04
N SER A 432 0.23 -11.04 -25.76
CA SER A 432 0.49 -9.83 -26.55
C SER A 432 1.79 -9.14 -26.14
N ARG A 433 2.45 -8.49 -27.08
CA ARG A 433 3.56 -7.56 -26.83
C ARG A 433 3.08 -6.35 -26.04
N SER A 434 3.93 -5.83 -25.16
CA SER A 434 3.60 -4.68 -24.34
C SER A 434 4.84 -3.87 -23.98
N ALA A 435 4.63 -2.62 -23.53
CA ALA A 435 5.71 -1.81 -23.02
C ALA A 435 5.39 -1.24 -21.63
N ALA A 436 6.43 -1.09 -20.82
CA ALA A 436 6.42 -0.30 -19.61
C ALA A 436 7.50 0.79 -19.72
N VAL A 437 7.17 2.02 -19.34
CA VAL A 437 8.12 3.14 -19.41
C VAL A 437 8.13 3.86 -18.07
N LEU A 438 9.27 3.84 -17.39
CA LEU A 438 9.52 4.65 -16.20
C LEU A 438 10.15 5.97 -16.62
N VAL A 439 9.47 7.07 -16.38
CA VAL A 439 9.97 8.44 -16.57
C VAL A 439 10.43 8.98 -15.23
N ALA A 440 11.73 9.13 -15.04
CA ALA A 440 12.28 9.54 -13.76
C ALA A 440 11.97 11.01 -13.45
N SER A 441 11.66 11.28 -12.19
CA SER A 441 11.69 12.63 -11.64
C SER A 441 13.11 13.06 -11.27
N SER A 442 13.28 14.29 -10.78
CA SER A 442 14.55 14.73 -10.23
C SER A 442 14.78 14.24 -8.80
N ALA A 443 13.88 13.44 -8.22
CA ALA A 443 14.03 12.89 -6.87
C ALA A 443 15.23 11.91 -6.80
N PRO A 444 15.92 11.83 -5.65
CA PRO A 444 17.11 10.99 -5.51
C PRO A 444 16.89 9.53 -5.83
N LEU A 445 15.79 8.93 -5.38
CA LEU A 445 15.47 7.53 -5.66
C LEU A 445 15.25 7.27 -7.15
N ASP A 446 14.53 8.15 -7.84
CA ASP A 446 14.33 8.06 -9.29
C ASP A 446 15.68 8.09 -10.01
N GLN A 447 16.54 9.03 -9.63
CA GLN A 447 17.87 9.18 -10.23
C GLN A 447 18.78 8.01 -9.89
N PHE A 448 18.67 7.42 -8.69
CA PHE A 448 19.40 6.21 -8.31
C PHE A 448 18.98 5.01 -9.18
N ILE A 449 17.69 4.74 -9.28
CA ILE A 449 17.14 3.59 -10.06
C ILE A 449 17.54 3.72 -11.54
N ILE A 450 17.42 4.92 -12.10
CA ILE A 450 17.76 5.20 -13.52
C ILE A 450 19.24 4.99 -13.84
N ARG A 451 20.13 5.32 -12.88
CA ARG A 451 21.59 5.15 -13.02
C ARG A 451 22.06 3.75 -12.67
N ASN A 452 21.26 3.01 -11.89
CA ASN A 452 21.55 1.63 -11.47
C ASN A 452 20.45 0.65 -11.90
N PRO A 453 20.24 0.43 -13.22
CA PRO A 453 19.14 -0.43 -13.69
C PRO A 453 19.22 -1.86 -13.16
N SER A 454 20.42 -2.41 -12.94
CA SER A 454 20.63 -3.73 -12.36
C SER A 454 20.01 -3.86 -10.97
N TYR A 455 20.04 -2.80 -10.15
CA TYR A 455 19.35 -2.80 -8.86
C TYR A 455 17.84 -3.08 -9.01
N PHE A 456 17.20 -2.50 -10.02
CA PHE A 456 15.78 -2.73 -10.26
C PHE A 456 15.48 -4.10 -10.89
N PHE A 457 16.31 -4.53 -11.86
CA PHE A 457 16.01 -5.76 -12.63
C PHE A 457 16.49 -7.03 -11.94
N ASP A 458 17.56 -6.97 -11.14
CA ASP A 458 18.26 -8.13 -10.63
C ASP A 458 18.12 -8.30 -9.10
N ALA A 459 17.73 -7.22 -8.36
CA ALA A 459 17.51 -7.32 -6.93
C ALA A 459 16.17 -8.00 -6.60
N SER A 460 16.13 -8.62 -5.41
CA SER A 460 14.89 -9.12 -4.84
C SER A 460 13.91 -7.97 -4.59
N PRO A 461 12.61 -8.16 -4.79
CA PRO A 461 11.60 -7.19 -4.36
C PRO A 461 11.64 -6.94 -2.85
N GLU A 462 10.91 -5.95 -2.42
CA GLU A 462 10.82 -5.52 -1.03
C GLU A 462 10.17 -6.56 -0.13
N ARG A 463 10.54 -6.52 1.16
CA ARG A 463 9.88 -7.29 2.22
C ARG A 463 8.66 -6.52 2.73
N ALA A 464 7.56 -7.21 2.93
CA ALA A 464 6.40 -6.65 3.61
C ALA A 464 6.57 -6.84 5.12
N LEU A 465 6.62 -5.72 5.86
CA LEU A 465 6.76 -5.70 7.31
C LEU A 465 5.43 -5.37 7.97
N ILE A 466 5.17 -6.00 9.13
CA ILE A 466 4.04 -5.73 10.02
C ILE A 466 4.50 -5.78 11.48
N ASP A 467 3.85 -5.00 12.33
CA ASP A 467 4.00 -5.06 13.79
C ASP A 467 2.63 -5.21 14.46
N PRO A 468 2.11 -6.45 14.55
CA PRO A 468 0.80 -6.69 15.12
C PRO A 468 0.75 -6.56 16.65
N ASP A 469 1.90 -6.56 17.28
CA ASP A 469 2.05 -6.45 18.73
C ASP A 469 2.36 -5.01 19.18
N ASN A 470 2.33 -4.03 18.25
CA ASN A 470 2.28 -2.61 18.60
C ASN A 470 1.16 -2.38 19.63
N LEU A 471 1.50 -1.81 20.80
CA LEU A 471 0.61 -1.79 21.95
C LEU A 471 -0.69 -1.04 21.69
N HIS A 472 -0.66 0.08 20.93
CA HIS A 472 -1.85 0.84 20.58
C HIS A 472 -2.82 0.01 19.73
N ILE A 473 -2.30 -0.66 18.69
CA ILE A 473 -3.10 -1.54 17.83
C ILE A 473 -3.63 -2.73 18.63
N LEU A 474 -2.76 -3.35 19.41
CA LEU A 474 -3.08 -4.57 20.17
C LEU A 474 -4.18 -4.34 21.20
N VAL A 475 -4.07 -3.28 22.03
CA VAL A 475 -5.04 -2.93 23.07
C VAL A 475 -6.42 -2.68 22.48
N ASP A 476 -6.50 -1.96 21.36
CA ASP A 476 -7.77 -1.71 20.69
C ASP A 476 -8.42 -3.01 20.18
N HIS A 477 -7.63 -3.94 19.69
CA HIS A 477 -8.16 -5.24 19.28
C HIS A 477 -8.46 -6.18 20.45
N ILE A 478 -7.79 -6.04 21.60
CA ILE A 478 -8.15 -6.73 22.85
C ILE A 478 -9.54 -6.26 23.34
N LYS A 479 -9.80 -4.94 23.31
CA LYS A 479 -11.14 -4.39 23.59
C LYS A 479 -12.21 -5.01 22.70
N CYS A 480 -11.95 -5.05 21.38
CA CYS A 480 -12.88 -5.67 20.42
C CYS A 480 -13.07 -7.17 20.70
N ALA A 481 -12.00 -7.89 20.98
CA ALA A 481 -12.02 -9.31 21.27
C ALA A 481 -12.76 -9.66 22.56
N ALA A 482 -12.62 -8.81 23.63
CA ALA A 482 -13.38 -8.95 24.88
C ALA A 482 -14.88 -8.70 24.69
N PHE A 483 -15.23 -7.75 23.79
CA PHE A 483 -16.62 -7.50 23.43
C PHE A 483 -17.25 -8.69 22.69
N GLU A 484 -16.50 -9.39 21.85
CA GLU A 484 -16.97 -10.52 21.04
C GLU A 484 -17.14 -11.79 21.89
N LEU A 485 -16.13 -12.12 22.67
CA LEU A 485 -16.08 -13.31 23.53
C LEU A 485 -15.29 -12.99 24.81
N PRO A 486 -15.73 -13.45 26.00
CA PRO A 486 -14.93 -13.32 27.20
C PRO A 486 -13.56 -13.98 27.04
N PHE A 487 -12.51 -13.38 27.64
CA PHE A 487 -11.19 -14.00 27.75
C PHE A 487 -11.10 -14.91 28.97
N SER A 488 -10.47 -16.09 28.81
CA SER A 488 -10.06 -16.92 29.94
C SER A 488 -8.70 -16.47 30.49
N THR A 489 -8.41 -16.81 31.74
CA THR A 489 -7.12 -16.50 32.37
C THR A 489 -5.91 -17.14 31.70
N LEU A 490 -6.10 -18.26 31.02
CA LEU A 490 -5.05 -19.00 30.31
C LEU A 490 -4.87 -18.60 28.85
N GLU A 491 -5.75 -17.74 28.35
CA GLU A 491 -5.71 -17.35 26.95
C GLU A 491 -4.58 -16.36 26.66
N ARG A 492 -4.04 -16.42 25.43
CA ARG A 492 -3.03 -15.50 24.92
C ARG A 492 -3.57 -14.74 23.72
N PHE A 493 -3.21 -13.45 23.64
CA PHE A 493 -3.56 -12.59 22.51
C PHE A 493 -2.37 -11.67 22.19
N GLY A 494 -1.56 -12.05 21.23
CA GLY A 494 -0.29 -11.37 20.94
C GLY A 494 0.86 -11.80 21.87
N LYS A 495 1.91 -10.98 21.91
CA LYS A 495 3.14 -11.27 22.70
C LYS A 495 3.11 -10.71 24.10
N HIS A 496 2.33 -9.65 24.35
CA HIS A 496 2.23 -9.00 25.64
C HIS A 496 1.43 -9.84 26.63
N ASP A 497 1.63 -9.60 27.92
CA ASP A 497 0.84 -10.25 28.97
C ASP A 497 -0.61 -9.76 28.90
N LEU A 498 -1.48 -10.65 28.47
CA LEU A 498 -2.89 -10.35 28.32
C LEU A 498 -3.57 -10.00 29.65
N GLN A 499 -3.11 -10.62 30.76
CA GLN A 499 -3.72 -10.39 32.08
C GLN A 499 -3.38 -8.97 32.58
N GLU A 500 -2.16 -8.50 32.35
CA GLU A 500 -1.76 -7.13 32.65
C GLU A 500 -2.60 -6.12 31.87
N VAL A 501 -2.74 -6.31 30.55
CA VAL A 501 -3.57 -5.44 29.69
C VAL A 501 -5.03 -5.44 30.14
N LEU A 502 -5.60 -6.59 30.45
CA LEU A 502 -6.98 -6.71 30.91
C LEU A 502 -7.16 -6.08 32.32
N GLY A 503 -6.13 -6.15 33.17
CA GLY A 503 -6.11 -5.45 34.45
C GLY A 503 -6.24 -3.93 34.29
N VAL A 504 -5.45 -3.33 33.40
CA VAL A 504 -5.54 -1.89 33.09
C VAL A 504 -6.91 -1.52 32.50
N LEU A 505 -7.47 -2.35 31.62
CA LEU A 505 -8.81 -2.13 31.06
C LEU A 505 -9.92 -2.25 32.12
N ALA A 506 -9.72 -3.09 33.15
CA ALA A 506 -10.65 -3.20 34.27
C ALA A 506 -10.62 -1.97 35.19
N GLU A 507 -9.44 -1.39 35.43
CA GLU A 507 -9.30 -0.11 36.16
C GLU A 507 -10.02 1.03 35.43
N GLN A 508 -10.09 0.97 34.09
CA GLN A 508 -10.86 1.91 33.26
C GLN A 508 -12.36 1.59 33.19
N GLY A 509 -12.82 0.50 33.85
CA GLY A 509 -14.22 0.09 33.85
C GLY A 509 -14.72 -0.51 32.53
N LEU A 510 -13.82 -0.94 31.64
CA LEU A 510 -14.15 -1.48 30.32
C LEU A 510 -14.41 -2.99 30.34
N VAL A 511 -13.69 -3.71 31.19
CA VAL A 511 -13.86 -5.16 31.38
C VAL A 511 -14.01 -5.48 32.87
N HIS A 512 -14.64 -6.61 33.19
CA HIS A 512 -14.80 -7.09 34.56
C HIS A 512 -14.36 -8.55 34.67
N ARG A 513 -13.63 -8.88 35.75
CA ARG A 513 -13.21 -10.25 36.05
C ARG A 513 -14.35 -10.97 36.75
N MET A 514 -14.87 -12.02 36.14
CA MET A 514 -15.90 -12.89 36.69
C MET A 514 -15.28 -14.20 37.14
N LEU A 515 -15.59 -14.63 38.36
CA LEU A 515 -15.27 -15.97 38.81
C LEU A 515 -16.33 -16.94 38.30
N SER A 516 -15.92 -18.03 37.69
CA SER A 516 -16.87 -19.07 37.25
C SER A 516 -17.50 -19.76 38.48
N SER A 517 -18.72 -19.37 38.81
CA SER A 517 -19.49 -20.02 39.86
C SER A 517 -20.25 -21.25 39.32
N LEU A 518 -19.54 -22.19 38.72
CA LEU A 518 -20.08 -23.53 38.44
C LEU A 518 -19.91 -24.46 39.64
N GLY A 519 -20.52 -24.08 40.77
CA GLY A 519 -20.84 -25.00 41.83
C GLY A 519 -22.00 -25.84 41.38
N THR A 520 -21.77 -27.12 41.06
CA THR A 520 -22.80 -28.16 40.90
C THR A 520 -23.72 -28.13 42.10
N GLN A 521 -24.96 -27.69 41.91
CA GLN A 521 -26.06 -28.05 42.82
C GLN A 521 -26.28 -29.56 42.66
N THR A 522 -25.70 -30.36 43.58
CA THR A 522 -26.15 -31.72 43.83
C THR A 522 -27.49 -31.64 44.56
N PRO A 523 -28.48 -32.48 44.20
CA PRO A 523 -29.76 -32.52 44.88
C PRO A 523 -29.58 -32.96 46.34
N GLU A 524 -30.26 -32.29 47.24
CA GLU A 524 -30.34 -32.57 48.65
C GLU A 524 -30.64 -34.07 48.93
N SER A 525 -29.72 -34.76 49.58
CA SER A 525 -29.92 -36.02 50.25
C SER A 525 -30.05 -35.73 51.78
N LYS A 526 -31.11 -36.29 52.36
CA LYS A 526 -31.55 -36.15 53.78
C LYS A 526 -30.45 -36.46 54.82
N PRO A 527 -30.54 -35.91 56.04
CA PRO A 527 -29.57 -36.05 57.08
C PRO A 527 -29.60 -37.44 57.70
N GLY A 528 -28.45 -38.07 57.79
CA GLY A 528 -28.22 -39.29 58.59
C GLY A 528 -26.96 -39.07 59.42
N ASP A 529 -27.10 -39.31 60.70
CA ASP A 529 -26.14 -39.16 61.77
C ASP A 529 -24.83 -39.94 61.60
N GLY A 530 -23.68 -39.34 62.06
CA GLY A 530 -22.53 -40.18 62.41
C GLY A 530 -21.16 -39.58 62.23
N GLU A 531 -20.64 -39.09 63.34
CA GLU A 531 -19.25 -39.13 63.81
C GLU A 531 -18.10 -38.43 63.10
N SER A 532 -17.42 -37.58 63.90
CA SER A 532 -16.18 -36.88 63.77
C SER A 532 -14.95 -37.71 63.37
N SER A 533 -14.16 -37.26 62.44
CA SER A 533 -12.68 -37.36 62.47
C SER A 533 -12.02 -36.20 61.74
N SER A 534 -11.24 -35.47 62.49
CA SER A 534 -10.32 -34.44 62.07
C SER A 534 -9.21 -35.00 61.14
N SER A 535 -9.07 -34.35 59.96
CA SER A 535 -7.81 -34.36 59.22
C SER A 535 -7.70 -33.04 58.46
N ASP A 536 -6.66 -32.30 58.81
CA ASP A 536 -6.21 -31.12 58.10
C ASP A 536 -5.97 -31.50 56.61
N GLY A 537 -6.77 -30.91 55.74
CA GLY A 537 -6.68 -31.10 54.30
C GLY A 537 -6.37 -29.77 53.61
N GLU A 538 -5.26 -29.73 52.97
CA GLU A 538 -4.78 -28.67 52.11
C GLU A 538 -5.93 -27.99 51.31
N ALA A 539 -6.07 -26.70 51.54
CA ALA A 539 -6.95 -25.86 50.68
C ALA A 539 -6.44 -25.85 49.25
N THR A 540 -7.23 -26.40 48.39
CA THR A 540 -6.97 -26.54 46.97
C THR A 540 -6.74 -25.19 46.27
N ARG A 541 -5.59 -25.05 45.63
CA ARG A 541 -5.21 -23.97 44.71
C ARG A 541 -6.00 -23.98 43.38
N ASP A 542 -7.08 -24.74 43.25
CA ASP A 542 -7.79 -24.98 42.00
C ASP A 542 -8.89 -23.96 41.67
N SER A 543 -9.07 -22.86 42.45
CA SER A 543 -10.17 -21.93 42.25
C SER A 543 -9.77 -20.62 41.52
N GLU A 544 -8.49 -20.37 41.22
CA GLU A 544 -8.03 -19.17 40.50
C GLU A 544 -7.99 -19.37 38.97
N ASP A 545 -7.93 -20.60 38.48
CA ASP A 545 -7.75 -20.92 37.06
C ASP A 545 -9.01 -20.76 36.19
N ASP A 546 -10.18 -20.56 36.77
CA ASP A 546 -11.48 -20.55 36.05
C ASP A 546 -12.13 -19.16 35.95
N ALA A 547 -11.34 -18.09 36.08
CA ALA A 547 -11.83 -16.72 35.95
C ALA A 547 -11.89 -16.30 34.46
N GLN A 548 -12.91 -15.50 34.13
CA GLN A 548 -13.11 -14.93 32.81
C GLN A 548 -13.19 -13.40 32.87
N TRP A 549 -12.68 -12.74 31.82
CA TRP A 549 -12.81 -11.31 31.64
C TRP A 549 -13.88 -11.00 30.60
N ALA A 550 -14.95 -10.31 31.00
CA ALA A 550 -16.05 -9.93 30.14
C ALA A 550 -16.12 -8.42 29.93
N TRP A 551 -16.52 -8.02 28.73
CA TRP A 551 -16.78 -6.61 28.39
C TRP A 551 -18.01 -6.10 29.14
N THR A 552 -17.92 -4.91 29.75
CA THR A 552 -18.99 -4.32 30.56
C THR A 552 -19.42 -2.91 30.12
N SER A 553 -18.63 -2.25 29.28
CA SER A 553 -18.94 -0.91 28.78
C SER A 553 -20.08 -0.94 27.76
N GLU A 554 -20.93 0.10 27.73
CA GLU A 554 -21.95 0.29 26.69
C GLU A 554 -21.35 0.72 25.33
N SER A 555 -20.08 1.12 25.30
CA SER A 555 -19.40 1.53 24.06
C SER A 555 -19.19 0.35 23.11
N TYR A 556 -19.26 0.64 21.79
CA TYR A 556 -18.97 -0.32 20.74
C TYR A 556 -17.50 -0.16 20.29
N PRO A 557 -16.58 -1.01 20.76
CA PRO A 557 -15.15 -0.74 20.60
C PRO A 557 -14.67 -0.76 19.14
N ALA A 558 -15.36 -1.48 18.25
CA ALA A 558 -14.97 -1.55 16.84
C ALA A 558 -15.17 -0.22 16.08
N ASP A 559 -16.05 0.67 16.55
CA ASP A 559 -16.23 1.99 15.91
C ASP A 559 -15.05 2.94 16.15
N ALA A 560 -14.29 2.70 17.23
CA ALA A 560 -13.11 3.49 17.57
C ALA A 560 -11.85 3.07 16.79
N VAL A 561 -11.89 1.94 16.05
CA VAL A 561 -10.72 1.36 15.39
C VAL A 561 -10.84 1.48 13.88
N SER A 562 -9.94 2.24 13.25
CA SER A 562 -9.78 2.28 11.80
C SER A 562 -8.62 1.40 11.36
N LEU A 563 -8.87 0.42 10.48
CA LEU A 563 -7.82 -0.50 10.02
C LEU A 563 -6.80 0.15 9.08
N ARG A 564 -7.16 1.25 8.41
CA ARG A 564 -6.34 1.90 7.36
C ARG A 564 -5.74 3.21 7.78
N SER A 565 -6.25 3.78 8.84
CA SER A 565 -5.77 5.02 9.44
C SER A 565 -6.10 4.98 10.90
N ILE A 566 -5.49 5.84 11.67
CA ILE A 566 -5.71 5.96 13.11
C ILE A 566 -6.99 6.76 13.40
N SER A 567 -7.54 7.42 12.39
CA SER A 567 -8.84 8.12 12.46
C SER A 567 -9.75 7.67 11.35
N SER A 568 -10.99 7.33 11.68
CA SER A 568 -12.08 7.01 10.74
C SER A 568 -12.65 8.26 10.05
N ASP A 569 -12.19 9.45 10.42
CA ASP A 569 -12.74 10.74 10.00
C ASP A 569 -12.21 11.15 8.62
N ASN A 570 -13.11 11.42 7.68
CA ASN A 570 -12.80 12.03 6.39
C ASN A 570 -13.44 13.40 6.29
N PHE A 571 -12.77 14.31 5.57
CA PHE A 571 -13.40 15.56 5.14
C PHE A 571 -14.25 15.32 3.89
N VAL A 572 -15.50 15.77 3.92
CA VAL A 572 -16.40 15.75 2.77
C VAL A 572 -16.28 17.07 2.01
N VAL A 573 -16.04 17.00 0.69
CA VAL A 573 -15.91 18.18 -0.17
C VAL A 573 -17.26 18.52 -0.79
N VAL A 574 -17.77 19.70 -0.46
CA VAL A 574 -19.10 20.16 -0.82
C VAL A 574 -19.01 21.33 -1.82
N ASP A 575 -19.41 21.11 -3.04
CA ASP A 575 -19.51 22.15 -4.09
C ASP A 575 -20.74 23.03 -3.82
N THR A 576 -20.50 24.32 -3.72
CA THR A 576 -21.53 25.36 -3.47
C THR A 576 -21.72 26.29 -4.68
N THR A 577 -21.14 25.97 -5.83
CA THR A 577 -21.18 26.83 -7.03
C THR A 577 -22.60 27.08 -7.53
N ARG A 578 -23.44 26.06 -7.50
CA ARG A 578 -24.86 26.12 -7.93
C ARG A 578 -25.74 25.44 -6.88
N GLU A 579 -26.09 24.18 -7.10
CA GLU A 579 -26.77 23.34 -6.11
C GLU A 579 -25.73 22.68 -5.23
N THR A 580 -25.96 22.67 -3.92
CA THR A 580 -25.09 22.05 -2.95
C THR A 580 -24.98 20.54 -3.21
N ARG A 581 -23.78 20.06 -3.55
CA ARG A 581 -23.54 18.64 -3.82
C ARG A 581 -22.20 18.19 -3.30
N ILE A 582 -22.12 16.93 -2.90
CA ILE A 582 -20.85 16.30 -2.55
C ILE A 582 -20.12 15.92 -3.84
N ILE A 583 -18.87 16.36 -3.97
CA ILE A 583 -18.04 16.07 -5.14
C ILE A 583 -16.86 15.13 -4.83
N GLY A 584 -16.48 14.97 -3.55
CA GLY A 584 -15.39 14.10 -3.17
C GLY A 584 -15.18 14.01 -1.67
N GLU A 585 -14.19 13.22 -1.28
CA GLU A 585 -13.76 13.05 0.10
C GLU A 585 -12.22 13.10 0.19
N THR A 586 -11.70 13.53 1.34
CA THR A 586 -10.26 13.57 1.63
C THR A 586 -10.03 13.06 3.06
N ASP A 587 -9.03 12.22 3.25
CA ASP A 587 -8.67 11.71 4.57
C ASP A 587 -8.27 12.83 5.54
N PHE A 588 -8.46 12.58 6.83
CA PHE A 588 -8.26 13.58 7.87
C PHE A 588 -6.84 14.14 7.89
N THR A 589 -5.83 13.30 7.71
CA THR A 589 -4.42 13.70 7.76
C THR A 589 -4.01 14.56 6.57
N SER A 590 -4.52 14.27 5.38
CA SER A 590 -4.26 15.06 4.17
C SER A 590 -5.18 16.27 4.03
N GLY A 591 -6.29 16.32 4.76
CA GLY A 591 -7.30 17.39 4.69
C GLY A 591 -6.71 18.79 4.85
N PRO A 592 -5.94 19.10 5.91
CA PRO A 592 -5.35 20.42 6.12
C PRO A 592 -4.43 20.88 4.98
N ALA A 593 -3.71 19.96 4.35
CA ALA A 593 -2.81 20.30 3.25
C ALA A 593 -3.52 20.48 1.90
N THR A 594 -4.66 19.83 1.70
CA THR A 594 -5.38 19.83 0.40
C THR A 594 -6.63 20.69 0.38
N LEU A 595 -7.24 20.94 1.55
CA LEU A 595 -8.52 21.61 1.70
C LEU A 595 -8.43 22.88 2.56
N HIS A 596 -7.23 23.42 2.77
CA HIS A 596 -7.07 24.67 3.50
C HIS A 596 -7.83 25.83 2.81
N PRO A 597 -8.24 26.89 3.53
CA PRO A 597 -8.83 28.07 2.92
C PRO A 597 -7.98 28.60 1.77
N LYS A 598 -8.59 28.92 0.64
CA LYS A 598 -7.98 29.35 -0.64
C LYS A 598 -7.17 28.26 -1.37
N ALA A 599 -7.18 26.99 -0.91
CA ALA A 599 -6.65 25.90 -1.70
C ALA A 599 -7.40 25.76 -3.04
N ILE A 600 -6.68 25.35 -4.07
CA ILE A 600 -7.28 24.95 -5.36
C ILE A 600 -7.41 23.42 -5.33
N TYR A 601 -8.63 22.96 -5.06
CA TYR A 601 -8.99 21.55 -5.12
C TYR A 601 -9.34 21.17 -6.55
N MET A 602 -8.72 20.10 -7.05
CA MET A 602 -8.89 19.64 -8.42
C MET A 602 -9.63 18.31 -8.44
N ILE A 603 -10.61 18.19 -9.33
CA ILE A 603 -11.33 16.93 -9.58
C ILE A 603 -11.79 16.85 -11.04
N GLU A 604 -11.43 15.79 -11.75
CA GLU A 604 -11.73 15.54 -13.18
C GLU A 604 -11.31 16.68 -14.13
N GLY A 605 -10.25 17.41 -13.77
CA GLY A 605 -9.75 18.57 -14.53
C GLY A 605 -10.52 19.87 -14.28
N ARG A 606 -11.48 19.87 -13.36
CA ARG A 606 -12.15 21.09 -12.88
C ARG A 606 -11.46 21.62 -11.66
N LEU A 607 -11.40 22.94 -11.55
CA LEU A 607 -10.75 23.65 -10.47
C LEU A 607 -11.79 24.22 -9.51
N TYR A 608 -11.59 23.97 -8.24
CA TYR A 608 -12.45 24.47 -7.17
C TYR A 608 -11.60 25.18 -6.13
N GLN A 609 -11.96 26.40 -5.77
CA GLN A 609 -11.34 27.08 -4.66
C GLN A 609 -12.07 26.75 -3.37
N VAL A 610 -11.31 26.40 -2.32
CA VAL A 610 -11.85 26.21 -0.99
C VAL A 610 -12.14 27.56 -0.36
N ASP A 611 -13.43 27.86 -0.14
CA ASP A 611 -13.87 29.08 0.51
C ASP A 611 -13.76 28.95 2.04
N ARG A 612 -14.15 27.78 2.57
CA ARG A 612 -14.14 27.51 4.01
C ARG A 612 -13.87 26.04 4.31
N LEU A 613 -12.96 25.78 5.25
CA LEU A 613 -12.77 24.48 5.88
C LEU A 613 -13.42 24.49 7.26
N ASP A 614 -14.47 23.69 7.43
CA ASP A 614 -15.08 23.38 8.71
C ASP A 614 -14.37 22.15 9.29
N PHE A 615 -13.40 22.43 10.16
CA PHE A 615 -12.54 21.40 10.69
C PHE A 615 -13.28 20.46 11.67
N GLU A 616 -14.16 20.99 12.49
CA GLU A 616 -14.96 20.22 13.44
C GLU A 616 -16.08 19.43 12.74
N GLY A 617 -16.80 20.08 11.82
CA GLY A 617 -17.86 19.45 11.03
C GLY A 617 -17.37 18.54 9.91
N ARG A 618 -16.05 18.39 9.71
CA ARG A 618 -15.41 17.56 8.67
C ARG A 618 -15.92 17.90 7.25
N LYS A 619 -16.06 19.19 6.93
CA LYS A 619 -16.58 19.66 5.64
C LYS A 619 -15.69 20.74 5.04
N ALA A 620 -15.39 20.63 3.77
CA ALA A 620 -14.77 21.69 2.98
C ALA A 620 -15.80 22.22 1.96
N PHE A 621 -16.11 23.49 2.02
CA PHE A 621 -17.00 24.17 1.09
C PHE A 621 -16.18 24.77 -0.02
N VAL A 622 -16.47 24.39 -1.26
CA VAL A 622 -15.70 24.77 -2.44
C VAL A 622 -16.58 25.39 -3.51
N ARG A 623 -15.97 26.22 -4.35
CA ARG A 623 -16.60 26.90 -5.47
C ARG A 623 -15.78 26.70 -6.73
N GLU A 624 -16.42 26.36 -7.85
CA GLU A 624 -15.76 26.22 -9.15
C GLU A 624 -15.12 27.56 -9.58
N VAL A 625 -13.86 27.51 -10.01
CA VAL A 625 -13.09 28.68 -10.43
C VAL A 625 -12.33 28.39 -11.72
N ASP A 626 -12.02 29.45 -12.47
CA ASP A 626 -11.10 29.40 -13.58
C ASP A 626 -9.82 30.14 -13.20
N CYS A 627 -8.70 29.40 -13.07
CA CYS A 627 -7.40 29.97 -12.71
C CYS A 627 -6.26 29.18 -13.37
N ASP A 628 -5.10 29.81 -13.51
CA ASP A 628 -3.91 29.24 -14.17
C ASP A 628 -2.86 28.71 -13.19
N TYR A 629 -3.25 28.48 -11.93
CA TYR A 629 -2.37 27.98 -10.87
C TYR A 629 -3.06 26.94 -9.99
N TYR A 630 -2.26 26.14 -9.32
CA TYR A 630 -2.66 25.27 -8.20
C TYR A 630 -1.96 25.71 -6.91
N THR A 631 -2.38 25.16 -5.77
CA THR A 631 -1.80 25.45 -4.46
C THR A 631 -1.02 24.26 -3.94
N ASP A 632 0.10 24.54 -3.25
CA ASP A 632 0.95 23.58 -2.57
C ASP A 632 1.17 24.03 -1.12
N ALA A 633 0.81 23.20 -0.14
CA ALA A 633 0.83 23.54 1.27
C ALA A 633 2.27 23.50 1.84
N ILE A 634 2.54 24.39 2.80
CA ILE A 634 3.76 24.42 3.58
C ILE A 634 3.46 23.88 4.98
N THR A 635 4.06 22.76 5.34
CA THR A 635 3.88 22.11 6.64
C THR A 635 5.16 22.27 7.47
N TYR A 636 4.99 22.65 8.73
CA TYR A 636 6.04 22.69 9.73
C TYR A 636 5.89 21.51 10.68
N THR A 637 7.01 20.84 11.00
CA THR A 637 7.02 19.66 11.88
C THR A 637 8.08 19.79 12.95
N ARG A 638 7.71 19.47 14.19
CA ARG A 638 8.59 19.40 15.35
C ARG A 638 8.52 18.01 15.97
N VAL A 639 9.67 17.49 16.40
CA VAL A 639 9.81 16.18 17.05
C VAL A 639 10.40 16.38 18.44
N THR A 640 9.83 15.74 19.45
CA THR A 640 10.31 15.74 20.83
C THR A 640 10.49 14.29 21.28
N ILE A 641 11.65 13.95 21.85
CA ILE A 641 11.93 12.60 22.38
C ILE A 641 11.11 12.40 23.66
N LEU A 642 10.39 11.29 23.74
CA LEU A 642 9.64 10.84 24.91
C LEU A 642 10.42 9.78 25.68
N ASP A 643 10.90 8.75 24.95
CA ASP A 643 11.67 7.65 25.50
C ASP A 643 12.75 7.17 24.53
N THR A 644 13.85 6.64 25.06
CA THR A 644 14.97 6.11 24.28
C THR A 644 15.10 4.62 24.56
N PHE A 645 14.87 3.79 23.56
CA PHE A 645 14.92 2.33 23.68
C PHE A 645 16.37 1.81 23.65
N GLU A 646 17.17 2.34 22.71
CA GLU A 646 18.57 1.99 22.55
C GLU A 646 19.35 3.17 21.99
N GLU A 647 20.56 3.43 22.55
CA GLU A 647 21.48 4.45 22.05
C GLU A 647 22.92 3.97 22.05
N THR A 648 23.77 4.60 21.26
CA THR A 648 25.20 4.35 21.22
C THR A 648 25.98 5.62 21.47
N SER A 649 27.04 5.53 22.26
CA SER A 649 27.94 6.66 22.58
C SER A 649 28.92 6.93 21.44
N PHE A 650 29.30 5.92 20.66
CA PHE A 650 30.12 6.03 19.44
C PHE A 650 29.23 6.20 18.24
N ALA A 651 29.50 7.16 17.35
CA ALA A 651 28.64 7.53 16.24
C ALA A 651 27.19 7.74 16.76
N PRO A 652 26.92 8.87 17.45
CA PRO A 652 25.73 9.02 18.29
C PRO A 652 24.44 8.84 17.51
N ARG A 653 23.85 7.70 17.69
CA ARG A 653 22.56 7.31 17.17
C ARG A 653 21.70 6.68 18.25
N ALA A 654 20.41 6.83 18.11
CA ALA A 654 19.46 6.19 18.99
C ALA A 654 18.14 5.91 18.28
N HIS A 655 17.30 5.10 18.91
CA HIS A 655 15.91 4.97 18.52
C HIS A 655 15.01 4.87 19.76
N GLY A 656 13.75 5.27 19.58
CA GLY A 656 12.81 5.29 20.70
C GLY A 656 11.49 5.94 20.33
N GLU A 657 10.73 6.30 21.34
CA GLU A 657 9.43 6.94 21.20
C GLU A 657 9.58 8.47 21.13
N VAL A 658 8.81 9.09 20.23
CA VAL A 658 8.82 10.54 20.00
C VAL A 658 7.40 11.10 19.87
N HIS A 659 7.25 12.37 20.26
CA HIS A 659 6.05 13.16 20.01
C HIS A 659 6.30 14.06 18.79
N VAL A 660 5.49 13.87 17.75
CA VAL A 660 5.54 14.63 16.51
C VAL A 660 4.35 15.58 16.44
N VAL A 661 4.65 16.86 16.25
CA VAL A 661 3.65 17.92 16.07
C VAL A 661 3.84 18.53 14.68
N SER A 662 2.80 18.49 13.85
CA SER A 662 2.83 19.08 12.51
C SER A 662 1.69 20.08 12.33
N ARG A 663 1.96 21.17 11.58
CA ARG A 663 0.98 22.22 11.29
C ARG A 663 1.20 22.76 9.89
N VAL A 664 0.10 22.94 9.15
CA VAL A 664 0.12 23.64 7.87
C VAL A 664 0.11 25.14 8.15
N VAL A 665 1.20 25.82 7.84
CA VAL A 665 1.45 27.23 8.19
C VAL A 665 1.29 28.17 6.99
N GLY A 666 1.17 27.65 5.78
CA GLY A 666 1.02 28.47 4.58
C GLY A 666 0.90 27.65 3.32
N PHE A 667 0.85 28.33 2.19
CA PHE A 667 0.81 27.71 0.87
C PHE A 667 1.49 28.56 -0.18
N LYS A 668 1.98 27.90 -1.25
CA LYS A 668 2.48 28.52 -2.49
C LYS A 668 1.44 28.39 -3.59
N LYS A 669 1.36 29.37 -4.49
CA LYS A 669 0.60 29.31 -5.74
C LYS A 669 1.56 28.98 -6.87
N ILE A 670 1.37 27.84 -7.49
CA ILE A 670 2.25 27.32 -8.55
C ILE A 670 1.51 27.35 -9.87
N LYS A 671 2.06 28.06 -10.84
CA LYS A 671 1.48 28.20 -12.16
C LYS A 671 1.53 26.90 -12.94
N PHE A 672 0.45 26.57 -13.64
CA PHE A 672 0.43 25.42 -14.53
C PHE A 672 1.48 25.57 -15.65
N TYR A 673 1.99 24.47 -16.14
CA TYR A 673 2.98 24.33 -17.21
C TYR A 673 4.37 24.90 -16.91
N THR A 674 4.49 26.08 -16.32
CA THR A 674 5.79 26.73 -16.02
C THR A 674 6.34 26.31 -14.65
N ASN A 675 5.47 25.90 -13.71
CA ASN A 675 5.79 25.61 -12.31
C ASN A 675 6.41 26.81 -11.54
N GLU A 676 6.16 28.03 -12.02
CA GLU A 676 6.59 29.25 -11.34
C GLU A 676 5.74 29.50 -10.09
N ASN A 677 6.38 29.89 -9.00
CA ASN A 677 5.67 30.38 -7.82
C ASN A 677 5.20 31.81 -8.09
N VAL A 678 3.88 31.98 -8.24
CA VAL A 678 3.22 33.26 -8.53
C VAL A 678 2.61 33.94 -7.29
N GLY A 679 2.83 33.36 -6.12
CA GLY A 679 2.37 33.93 -4.85
C GLY A 679 2.36 32.91 -3.71
N SER A 680 2.14 33.42 -2.51
CA SER A 680 2.02 32.61 -1.29
C SER A 680 0.97 33.18 -0.36
N GLY A 681 0.53 32.39 0.61
CA GLY A 681 -0.36 32.84 1.68
C GLY A 681 -0.03 32.18 3.00
N GLU A 682 -0.29 32.87 4.10
CA GLU A 682 -0.16 32.33 5.45
C GLU A 682 -1.46 31.64 5.86
N LEU A 683 -1.34 30.59 6.69
CA LEU A 683 -2.44 29.80 7.22
C LEU A 683 -2.23 29.61 8.73
N ASP A 684 -3.32 29.58 9.46
CA ASP A 684 -3.37 29.24 10.88
C ASP A 684 -4.36 28.08 11.05
N LEU A 685 -3.87 26.83 10.84
CA LEU A 685 -4.66 25.63 10.98
C LEU A 685 -4.30 24.92 12.29
N PRO A 686 -5.20 24.08 12.81
CA PRO A 686 -4.94 23.26 13.99
C PRO A 686 -3.70 22.39 13.82
N GLU A 687 -2.99 22.17 14.93
CA GLU A 687 -1.87 21.24 14.99
C GLU A 687 -2.37 19.80 14.94
N HIS A 688 -1.66 18.97 14.21
CA HIS A 688 -1.80 17.53 14.24
C HIS A 688 -0.67 16.95 15.09
N GLN A 689 -1.01 16.20 16.12
CA GLN A 689 -0.07 15.62 17.08
C GLN A 689 -0.16 14.10 17.03
N MET A 690 1.00 13.42 17.11
CA MET A 690 1.05 11.97 17.19
C MET A 690 2.25 11.52 18.05
N HIS A 691 2.09 10.45 18.79
CA HIS A 691 3.17 9.67 19.37
C HIS A 691 3.57 8.58 18.38
N THR A 692 4.87 8.40 18.16
CA THR A 692 5.37 7.42 17.19
C THR A 692 6.79 6.98 17.54
N THR A 693 7.36 6.04 16.80
CA THR A 693 8.75 5.64 16.92
C THR A 693 9.63 6.38 15.93
N SER A 694 10.88 6.64 16.31
CA SER A 694 11.87 7.31 15.47
C SER A 694 13.26 6.71 15.66
N TYR A 695 14.02 6.69 14.59
CA TYR A 695 15.48 6.67 14.63
C TYR A 695 15.99 8.12 14.54
N TRP A 696 17.04 8.44 15.31
CA TRP A 696 17.72 9.73 15.16
C TRP A 696 19.24 9.60 15.18
N LEU A 697 19.85 10.45 14.36
CA LEU A 697 21.29 10.65 14.26
C LEU A 697 21.61 11.99 14.90
N THR A 698 22.52 12.02 15.87
CA THR A 698 23.04 13.24 16.47
C THR A 698 24.39 13.57 15.82
N ILE A 699 24.56 14.75 15.27
CA ILE A 699 25.86 15.21 14.74
C ILE A 699 26.63 15.84 15.89
N PRO A 700 27.80 15.30 16.28
CA PRO A 700 28.54 15.81 17.43
C PRO A 700 28.98 17.28 17.25
N VAL A 701 29.03 18.03 18.36
CA VAL A 701 29.57 19.40 18.38
C VAL A 701 31.00 19.43 17.80
N THR A 702 31.81 18.43 18.12
CA THR A 702 33.19 18.31 17.60
C THR A 702 33.22 18.22 16.07
N THR A 703 32.29 17.48 15.47
CA THR A 703 32.11 17.41 14.01
C THR A 703 31.70 18.75 13.45
N MET A 704 30.68 19.41 14.03
CA MET A 704 30.21 20.73 13.59
C MET A 704 31.27 21.81 13.71
N ALA A 705 32.04 21.83 14.80
CA ALA A 705 33.12 22.78 15.02
C ALA A 705 34.27 22.59 14.04
N SER A 706 34.54 21.36 13.57
CA SER A 706 35.63 21.08 12.63
C SER A 706 35.32 21.47 11.17
N LEU A 707 34.07 21.84 10.86
CA LEU A 707 33.66 22.22 9.52
C LEU A 707 34.16 23.63 9.18
N PRO A 708 34.89 23.81 8.07
CA PRO A 708 35.45 25.11 7.67
C PRO A 708 34.45 26.00 6.90
N TYR A 709 33.19 25.98 7.32
CA TYR A 709 32.07 26.65 6.64
C TYR A 709 31.41 27.70 7.54
N ALA A 710 30.73 28.68 6.93
CA ALA A 710 29.85 29.61 7.65
C ALA A 710 28.62 28.90 8.24
N ALA A 711 27.93 29.56 9.17
CA ALA A 711 26.74 28.97 9.84
C ALA A 711 25.65 28.57 8.85
N ASP A 712 25.36 29.41 7.85
CA ASP A 712 24.40 29.12 6.80
C ASP A 712 24.80 27.90 5.95
N ASP A 713 26.08 27.78 5.58
CA ASP A 713 26.59 26.65 4.78
C ASP A 713 26.54 25.34 5.61
N ARG A 714 26.82 25.38 6.93
CA ARG A 714 26.68 24.24 7.82
C ARG A 714 25.23 23.78 7.90
N ARG A 715 24.30 24.74 8.08
CA ARG A 715 22.85 24.46 8.08
C ARG A 715 22.45 23.80 6.77
N ASP A 716 22.85 24.36 5.64
CA ASP A 716 22.49 23.85 4.32
C ASP A 716 23.07 22.45 4.09
N GLY A 717 24.27 22.17 4.62
CA GLY A 717 24.85 20.83 4.63
C GLY A 717 24.04 19.84 5.46
N VAL A 718 23.55 20.23 6.65
CA VAL A 718 22.71 19.40 7.51
C VAL A 718 21.32 19.16 6.88
N VAL A 719 20.71 20.19 6.31
CA VAL A 719 19.42 20.08 5.60
C VAL A 719 19.56 19.16 4.39
N GLY A 720 20.64 19.34 3.60
CA GLY A 720 20.91 18.46 2.45
C GLY A 720 21.20 17.01 2.84
N LEU A 721 21.91 16.81 3.96
CA LEU A 721 22.14 15.48 4.50
C LEU A 721 20.81 14.82 4.94
N ALA A 722 19.97 15.54 5.67
CA ALA A 722 18.66 15.06 6.08
C ALA A 722 17.81 14.64 4.87
N TYR A 723 17.77 15.48 3.84
CA TYR A 723 17.05 15.16 2.61
C TYR A 723 17.52 13.86 1.96
N ALA A 724 18.84 13.68 1.83
CA ALA A 724 19.41 12.47 1.24
C ALA A 724 19.21 11.22 2.12
N LEU A 725 19.40 11.34 3.45
CA LEU A 725 19.20 10.27 4.43
C LEU A 725 17.79 9.69 4.36
N ARG A 726 16.76 10.53 4.28
CA ARG A 726 15.37 10.08 4.13
C ARG A 726 15.19 9.20 2.90
N GLN A 727 15.80 9.55 1.78
CA GLN A 727 15.66 8.80 0.54
C GLN A 727 16.33 7.42 0.64
N ILE A 728 17.53 7.37 1.22
CA ILE A 728 18.23 6.10 1.43
C ILE A 728 17.53 5.24 2.50
N ALA A 729 17.00 5.86 3.56
CA ALA A 729 16.19 5.13 4.54
C ALA A 729 14.99 4.44 3.87
N GLN A 730 14.27 5.11 2.96
CA GLN A 730 13.20 4.48 2.18
C GLN A 730 13.69 3.28 1.37
N LEU A 731 14.87 3.40 0.75
CA LEU A 731 15.46 2.33 -0.03
C LEU A 731 15.83 1.12 0.84
N LEU A 732 16.47 1.35 1.98
CA LEU A 732 16.91 0.29 2.90
C LEU A 732 15.72 -0.39 3.63
N LEU A 733 14.73 0.40 4.04
CA LEU A 733 13.50 -0.10 4.67
C LEU A 733 12.52 -0.69 3.65
N MET A 734 12.72 -0.36 2.36
CA MET A 734 11.82 -0.77 1.28
C MET A 734 10.36 -0.35 1.53
N CYS A 735 10.18 0.88 2.03
CA CYS A 735 8.88 1.46 2.41
C CYS A 735 8.43 2.57 1.45
N ASP A 736 7.15 2.96 1.52
CA ASP A 736 6.63 4.09 0.75
C ASP A 736 7.17 5.42 1.30
N ARG A 737 7.29 6.44 0.43
CA ARG A 737 7.74 7.78 0.85
C ARG A 737 6.84 8.43 1.90
N HIS A 738 5.60 7.99 2.01
CA HIS A 738 4.64 8.49 3.00
C HIS A 738 4.71 7.75 4.34
N ASP A 739 5.41 6.62 4.39
CA ASP A 739 5.51 5.81 5.60
C ASP A 739 6.49 6.40 6.61
N ILE A 740 7.46 7.23 6.15
CA ILE A 740 8.45 7.88 7.02
C ILE A 740 8.49 9.40 6.84
N GLY A 741 8.61 10.10 7.95
CA GLY A 741 8.85 11.53 8.02
C GLY A 741 10.28 11.85 8.39
N ILE A 742 10.70 13.11 8.18
CA ILE A 742 11.99 13.62 8.61
C ILE A 742 11.83 14.96 9.30
N SER A 743 12.63 15.20 10.35
CA SER A 743 12.71 16.47 11.04
C SER A 743 14.14 16.74 11.50
N ILE A 744 14.49 18.00 11.64
CA ILE A 744 15.78 18.46 12.16
C ILE A 744 15.53 19.24 13.42
N ASP A 745 16.19 18.86 14.52
CA ASP A 745 16.17 19.59 15.78
C ASP A 745 17.57 20.12 16.11
N THR A 746 17.65 21.38 16.49
CA THR A 746 18.91 22.04 16.89
C THR A 746 19.04 22.20 18.40
N GLY A 747 18.05 21.71 19.16
CA GLY A 747 17.99 21.87 20.62
C GLY A 747 17.55 23.27 21.09
N GLU A 748 17.15 24.16 20.20
CA GLU A 748 16.60 25.47 20.53
C GLU A 748 15.10 25.54 20.27
N GLN A 749 14.37 26.21 21.16
CA GLN A 749 12.99 26.60 20.87
C GLN A 749 13.04 27.64 19.74
N LEU A 750 12.58 27.24 18.55
CA LEU A 750 12.42 28.16 17.42
C LEU A 750 11.45 29.29 17.84
N ASP A 751 11.95 30.52 17.82
CA ASP A 751 11.09 31.69 17.82
C ASP A 751 10.17 31.60 16.60
N PRO A 752 8.83 31.58 16.78
CA PRO A 752 7.89 31.53 15.66
C PRO A 752 8.07 32.62 14.61
N SER A 753 8.79 33.71 14.99
CA SER A 753 9.12 34.80 14.08
C SER A 753 10.39 34.58 13.27
N SER A 754 11.33 33.72 13.71
CA SER A 754 12.54 33.36 12.97
C SER A 754 12.29 32.16 12.07
N ARG A 755 12.07 32.43 10.77
CA ARG A 755 11.82 31.42 9.75
C ARG A 755 13.04 30.60 9.31
N ARG A 756 14.20 30.77 9.93
CA ARG A 756 15.44 30.07 9.57
C ARG A 756 16.04 29.34 10.75
N LEU A 757 16.32 28.08 10.52
CA LEU A 757 17.08 27.21 11.41
C LEU A 757 18.51 27.79 11.52
N GLU A 758 19.02 28.10 12.71
CA GLU A 758 20.40 28.49 12.91
C GLU A 758 21.21 27.31 13.44
N ILE A 759 22.28 26.92 12.75
CA ILE A 759 23.17 25.84 13.15
C ILE A 759 24.60 26.40 13.30
N GLY A 760 24.93 26.84 14.51
CA GLY A 760 26.27 27.29 14.85
C GLY A 760 27.25 26.12 15.06
N PRO A 761 28.57 26.42 15.20
CA PRO A 761 29.62 25.43 15.45
C PRO A 761 29.53 24.78 16.82
N ASP A 762 28.79 25.36 17.74
CA ASP A 762 28.52 24.94 19.14
C ASP A 762 27.25 24.10 19.27
N LYS A 763 26.55 23.83 18.17
CA LYS A 763 25.31 23.06 18.16
C LYS A 763 25.54 21.60 17.79
N SER A 764 24.65 20.76 18.28
CA SER A 764 24.62 19.32 18.00
C SER A 764 23.26 18.95 17.37
N PRO A 765 23.09 19.20 16.05
CA PRO A 765 21.80 18.96 15.40
C PRO A 765 21.47 17.47 15.40
N ARG A 766 20.15 17.18 15.61
CA ARG A 766 19.59 15.85 15.53
C ARG A 766 18.72 15.71 14.28
N LEU A 767 18.95 14.63 13.54
CA LEU A 767 18.18 14.28 12.36
C LEU A 767 17.28 13.11 12.71
N PHE A 768 15.97 13.37 12.80
CA PHE A 768 14.96 12.36 13.11
C PHE A 768 14.38 11.77 11.82
N ILE A 769 14.36 10.44 11.71
CA ILE A 769 13.57 9.70 10.72
C ILE A 769 12.53 8.93 11.53
N TYR A 770 11.28 9.36 11.45
CA TYR A 770 10.18 8.83 12.26
C TYR A 770 9.13 8.13 11.41
N ASP A 771 8.46 7.17 12.02
CA ASP A 771 7.32 6.47 11.43
C ASP A 771 6.15 7.46 11.33
N ASN A 772 5.58 7.61 10.13
CA ASN A 772 4.51 8.59 9.91
C ASN A 772 3.13 8.05 10.30
N TYR A 773 3.13 7.16 11.31
CA TYR A 773 1.94 6.52 11.88
C TYR A 773 2.04 6.55 13.41
N PRO A 774 0.96 6.91 14.13
CA PRO A 774 0.95 6.84 15.58
C PRO A 774 1.25 5.43 16.09
N GLY A 775 2.03 5.37 17.17
CA GLY A 775 2.56 4.14 17.73
C GLY A 775 3.73 3.54 16.96
N GLY A 776 4.03 4.03 15.75
CA GLY A 776 5.06 3.48 14.87
C GLY A 776 4.66 2.15 14.22
N ILE A 777 5.42 1.72 13.22
CA ILE A 777 5.27 0.43 12.53
C ILE A 777 6.56 -0.36 12.49
N GLY A 778 7.53 0.04 13.33
CA GLY A 778 8.76 -0.70 13.56
C GLY A 778 9.89 -0.41 12.57
N PHE A 779 9.95 0.79 11.97
CA PHE A 779 11.06 1.17 11.08
C PHE A 779 12.28 1.70 11.84
N SER A 780 12.11 2.21 13.05
CA SER A 780 13.18 2.83 13.82
C SER A 780 14.29 1.86 14.21
N GLU A 781 13.97 0.66 14.67
CA GLU A 781 14.93 -0.37 15.07
C GLU A 781 15.79 -0.88 13.88
N PRO A 782 15.20 -1.25 12.71
CA PRO A 782 16.00 -1.59 11.54
C PRO A 782 16.96 -0.48 11.08
N LEU A 783 16.52 0.79 11.11
CA LEU A 783 17.41 1.93 10.77
C LEU A 783 18.55 2.09 11.76
N PHE A 784 18.30 1.88 13.05
CA PHE A 784 19.32 1.92 14.07
C PHE A 784 20.40 0.86 13.82
N ARG A 785 20.00 -0.36 13.41
CA ARG A 785 20.92 -1.47 13.07
C ARG A 785 21.65 -1.24 11.74
N LEU A 786 20.98 -0.67 10.74
CA LEU A 786 21.53 -0.39 9.40
C LEU A 786 22.27 0.95 9.31
N HIS A 787 22.51 1.62 10.43
CA HIS A 787 23.08 2.97 10.50
C HIS A 787 24.29 3.19 9.59
N ARG A 788 25.27 2.30 9.65
CA ARG A 788 26.50 2.41 8.84
C ARG A 788 26.21 2.31 7.34
N GLU A 789 25.32 1.41 6.97
CA GLU A 789 24.89 1.23 5.57
C GLU A 789 24.11 2.46 5.09
N LEU A 790 23.23 2.99 5.95
CA LEU A 790 22.47 4.23 5.70
C LEU A 790 23.42 5.40 5.40
N LEU A 791 24.45 5.63 6.20
CA LEU A 791 25.43 6.70 5.98
C LEU A 791 26.26 6.45 4.72
N ALA A 792 26.74 5.22 4.49
CA ALA A 792 27.58 4.88 3.34
C ALA A 792 26.83 5.04 2.01
N GLU A 793 25.61 4.55 1.93
CA GLU A 793 24.78 4.70 0.73
C GLU A 793 24.34 6.16 0.50
N THR A 794 24.06 6.91 1.58
CA THR A 794 23.79 8.37 1.49
C THR A 794 25.00 9.11 0.92
N ARG A 795 26.20 8.77 1.39
CA ARG A 795 27.44 9.32 0.83
C ARG A 795 27.60 8.98 -0.65
N ARG A 796 27.35 7.72 -1.03
CA ARG A 796 27.44 7.27 -2.43
C ARG A 796 26.45 8.01 -3.32
N LEU A 797 25.21 8.21 -2.86
CA LEU A 797 24.18 8.99 -3.56
C LEU A 797 24.67 10.43 -3.85
N ILE A 798 25.16 11.11 -2.82
CA ILE A 798 25.58 12.53 -2.94
C ILE A 798 26.85 12.64 -3.79
N ALA A 799 27.87 11.82 -3.55
CA ALA A 799 29.14 11.82 -4.26
C ALA A 799 28.98 11.45 -5.74
N GLY A 800 28.10 10.48 -6.05
CA GLY A 800 27.82 10.04 -7.42
C GLY A 800 26.99 11.01 -8.25
N CYS A 801 26.52 12.13 -7.69
CA CYS A 801 25.78 13.13 -8.44
C CYS A 801 26.74 14.06 -9.21
N GLU A 802 26.47 14.28 -10.50
CA GLU A 802 27.31 15.10 -11.39
C GLU A 802 27.20 16.63 -11.16
N CYS A 803 26.20 17.08 -10.38
CA CYS A 803 26.05 18.51 -10.07
C CYS A 803 27.22 19.03 -9.23
N GLU A 804 27.57 20.29 -9.39
CA GLU A 804 28.68 20.94 -8.66
C GLU A 804 28.27 21.33 -7.24
N SER A 805 27.12 22.02 -7.08
CA SER A 805 26.73 22.69 -5.82
C SER A 805 25.66 21.95 -5.05
N GLY A 806 24.98 20.99 -5.65
CA GLY A 806 23.81 20.33 -5.14
C GLY A 806 22.61 20.45 -6.08
N CYS A 807 21.70 19.52 -6.02
CA CYS A 807 20.49 19.50 -6.86
C CYS A 807 19.39 18.64 -6.20
N PRO A 808 18.15 18.71 -6.72
CA PRO A 808 17.06 17.86 -6.20
C PRO A 808 17.36 16.36 -6.21
N GLY A 809 18.32 15.90 -7.02
CA GLY A 809 18.74 14.48 -7.09
C GLY A 809 19.75 14.05 -6.02
N CYS A 810 20.24 14.96 -5.16
CA CYS A 810 21.19 14.64 -4.10
C CYS A 810 20.87 15.33 -2.77
N VAL A 811 21.08 16.64 -2.63
CA VAL A 811 20.96 17.38 -1.35
C VAL A 811 19.72 18.27 -1.26
N GLY A 812 18.82 18.20 -2.22
CA GLY A 812 17.56 18.94 -2.20
C GLY A 812 17.45 20.04 -3.25
N PRO A 813 16.26 20.67 -3.35
CA PRO A 813 15.98 21.68 -4.36
C PRO A 813 16.83 22.94 -4.15
N VAL A 814 17.23 23.57 -5.25
CA VAL A 814 17.91 24.87 -5.24
C VAL A 814 16.95 25.92 -4.67
N GLY A 815 17.42 26.68 -3.68
CA GLY A 815 16.63 27.67 -2.93
C GLY A 815 16.27 27.23 -1.52
N ASP A 816 16.24 25.92 -1.23
CA ASP A 816 16.16 25.37 0.13
C ASP A 816 17.57 25.18 0.72
N THR A 817 18.57 24.91 -0.16
CA THR A 817 19.98 24.73 0.21
C THR A 817 20.89 25.66 -0.61
N GLY A 818 21.98 26.11 0.01
CA GLY A 818 22.97 26.98 -0.61
C GLY A 818 24.02 26.24 -1.46
N PRO A 819 24.94 26.95 -2.11
CA PRO A 819 25.89 26.40 -3.07
C PRO A 819 26.94 25.45 -2.48
N LEU A 820 27.17 25.49 -1.16
CA LEU A 820 28.12 24.61 -0.47
C LEU A 820 27.44 23.42 0.20
N ALA A 821 26.11 23.25 0.08
CA ALA A 821 25.35 22.20 0.73
C ALA A 821 25.87 20.78 0.42
N LYS A 822 26.22 20.52 -0.84
CA LYS A 822 26.75 19.22 -1.27
C LYS A 822 28.09 18.91 -0.61
N VAL A 823 29.03 19.88 -0.63
CA VAL A 823 30.37 19.69 -0.07
C VAL A 823 30.33 19.58 1.44
N ALA A 824 29.50 20.40 2.10
CA ALA A 824 29.28 20.33 3.55
C ALA A 824 28.64 19.00 4.00
N ALA A 825 27.61 18.54 3.31
CA ALA A 825 26.98 17.25 3.59
C ALA A 825 27.95 16.06 3.44
N LEU A 826 28.76 16.05 2.38
CA LEU A 826 29.80 15.02 2.17
C LEU A 826 30.84 15.06 3.29
N ARG A 827 31.27 16.25 3.71
CA ARG A 827 32.25 16.38 4.79
C ARG A 827 31.73 15.88 6.12
N ILE A 828 30.45 16.17 6.44
CA ILE A 828 29.79 15.63 7.64
C ILE A 828 29.75 14.11 7.58
N LEU A 829 29.36 13.53 6.46
CA LEU A 829 29.30 12.08 6.27
C LEU A 829 30.68 11.40 6.39
N ASP A 830 31.73 12.01 5.84
CA ASP A 830 33.11 11.49 5.94
C ASP A 830 33.55 11.41 7.40
N LEU A 831 33.23 12.42 8.21
CA LEU A 831 33.56 12.44 9.64
C LEU A 831 32.76 11.38 10.40
N LEU A 832 31.43 11.29 10.19
CA LEU A 832 30.56 10.31 10.84
C LEU A 832 30.95 8.87 10.47
N LEU A 833 31.32 8.58 9.22
CA LEU A 833 31.77 7.26 8.79
C LEU A 833 33.15 6.88 9.37
N THR A 834 34.01 7.86 9.65
CA THR A 834 35.29 7.62 10.32
C THR A 834 35.08 7.19 11.77
N ASP A 835 34.18 7.86 12.48
CA ASP A 835 33.77 7.52 13.85
C ASP A 835 33.11 6.14 13.93
N ALA A 836 32.23 5.80 13.00
CA ALA A 836 31.57 4.48 12.90
C ALA A 836 32.57 3.34 12.61
N SER A 837 33.69 3.66 11.93
CA SER A 837 34.77 2.68 11.66
C SER A 837 35.62 2.40 12.90
N ALA A 838 35.78 3.37 13.79
CA ALA A 838 36.45 3.21 15.08
C ALA A 838 35.63 2.31 16.03
N GLU A 839 34.28 2.46 16.04
CA GLU A 839 33.37 1.60 16.81
C GLU A 839 33.50 0.13 16.43
N SER A 840 33.52 -0.18 15.12
CA SER A 840 33.62 -1.57 14.63
C SER A 840 34.94 -2.25 15.04
N ARG A 841 36.03 -1.51 15.12
CA ARG A 841 37.33 -2.05 15.59
C ARG A 841 37.30 -2.29 17.08
N HIS A 842 36.76 -1.37 17.87
CA HIS A 842 36.66 -1.51 19.32
C HIS A 842 35.78 -2.71 19.72
N LEU A 843 34.64 -2.90 19.06
CA LEU A 843 33.74 -4.05 19.27
C LEU A 843 34.39 -5.39 18.84
N SER A 844 35.24 -5.41 17.82
CA SER A 844 36.00 -6.60 17.42
C SER A 844 37.10 -6.92 18.42
N GLU A 845 37.75 -5.94 18.99
CA GLU A 845 38.78 -6.09 20.03
C GLU A 845 38.18 -6.58 21.36
N VAL A 846 36.99 -6.03 21.76
CA VAL A 846 36.28 -6.48 22.97
C VAL A 846 35.72 -7.91 22.82
N ARG A 847 35.35 -8.34 21.64
CA ARG A 847 34.89 -9.72 21.37
C ARG A 847 36.04 -10.73 21.24
N SER A 848 37.25 -10.25 20.98
CA SER A 848 38.46 -11.10 20.89
C SER A 848 39.28 -11.16 22.20
N ALA A 849 38.95 -10.30 23.18
CA ALA A 849 39.45 -10.31 24.54
C ALA A 849 38.47 -11.05 25.49
#